data_ddbbedc0e25364b5ae06382a421d25e9
#
_entry.id   ddbbedc0e25364b5ae06382a421d25e9
#
_cell.length_a   1.000
_cell.length_b   1.000
_cell.length_c   1.000
_cell.angle_alpha   90.00
_cell.angle_beta   90.00
_cell.angle_gamma   90.00
#
_symmetry.space_group_name_H-M   'P 1'
#
loop_
_entity.id
_entity.type
_entity.pdbx_description
1 polymer ?
#
loop_
_entity_poly.entity_id
_entity_poly.type
_entity_poly.pdbx_seq_one_letter_code
_entity_poly.pdbx_strand_id
1 'polypeptide(L)'
;MYDFIYAIFNCMXPRFNFIRAKWALTMLLAIGLSTXTRAQSTTQTTSRTXSSDSVIQTIDFKEIFVIGFLHNQRLLDTPGAIQTXDPADFSTQDQXSLRATXXKVSGLRFEERAPASYRIALRGSSLXAPFGIRNVKIYWNDXPLTEPTGSTFLNLLDPIQFREAEVLKGPSGSXYGAGNGGVLLFRSFPLLPVTTPSVPNTTSKENSSQPNSLKRKGNQITLWQQAEIGAYGRQIFGTRILQEDSNSQVGLQWAQSQLDGYRKQSAMDRSIVEFNGRFRVPETAQTLTAHLMYSDLVYEIPGGLNAAQFKENPRQARPGNRFVLGSEDAQAGISHEALLAGVHWDWALSKKWDQKISLFGNSSSFENPFNLDYKVDSRISGGVRGLWSWESERSNHSERSEPRFRWDTGIEYHRAAYDARNYGNNMGTVDTLNFDDRISVQQLLIFSSFQWQITPSLRLQFAQSINDLNYSIDRLFAAYGYGNTGTIDRTFDLQWVPRIGLNYRINPELTTHLSFARGFSPPTLEEIRTNEGAVNTGLEAEIGTNIEWGVRAYLFNKRWFVDGSVFYFWLNEAIVQQQTERGTLVFQNAGETIQPGAELRLEGSMWKLDYTFAGSYYPFEFKRYQTNQGVFDGKALTGVPKTQFLQQITAEFPMDIELQVSHQYQSELPLDDANTVFADAHHVVRSQLSWEHQWNPTLFARIYFAMDNLTNSSYSLGYDTNAFGGRYYQPAAMRHGYAGIQLRWSLGVMGPG
;
A
#
# COMPACT_ATOMS: atom_id res chain seq x y z
N MET A 1 25.56 -23.49 -1.17
CA MET A 1 24.20 -22.93 -1.18
C MET A 1 23.21 -23.75 -0.36
N TYR A 2 23.14 -25.07 -0.54
CA TYR A 2 22.30 -25.97 0.27
C TYR A 2 22.64 -25.91 1.76
N ASP A 3 23.90 -25.96 2.10
CA ASP A 3 24.36 -25.91 3.50
C ASP A 3 24.12 -24.54 4.17
N PHE A 4 24.09 -23.48 3.38
CA PHE A 4 23.83 -22.11 3.85
C PHE A 4 22.34 -21.92 4.14
N ILE A 5 21.47 -22.48 3.29
CA ILE A 5 20.00 -22.44 3.48
C ILE A 5 19.61 -23.30 4.70
N TYR A 6 20.25 -24.45 4.86
CA TYR A 6 20.02 -25.35 5.99
C TYR A 6 20.46 -24.72 7.32
N ALA A 7 21.54 -23.94 7.32
CA ALA A 7 21.99 -23.22 8.49
C ALA A 7 21.04 -22.09 8.91
N ILE A 8 20.42 -21.42 7.93
CA ILE A 8 19.41 -20.37 8.18
C ILE A 8 18.13 -20.99 8.79
N PHE A 9 17.68 -22.13 8.27
CA PHE A 9 16.46 -22.78 8.78
C PHE A 9 16.61 -23.37 10.17
N ASN A 10 17.79 -23.87 10.53
CA ASN A 10 18.03 -24.41 11.87
C ASN A 10 18.26 -23.33 12.95
N CYS A 11 18.44 -22.08 12.54
CA CYS A 11 18.58 -20.96 13.48
C CYS A 11 17.24 -20.27 13.84
N MET A 12 16.16 -20.74 13.22
CA MET A 12 14.83 -20.14 13.46
C MET A 12 14.04 -20.79 14.60
N UNK A 13 14.74 -21.00 15.51
CA UNK A 13 14.03 -21.53 16.56
C UNK A 13 13.60 -20.55 17.49
N PRO A 14 12.80 -20.89 18.30
CA PRO A 14 12.10 -19.86 19.03
C PRO A 14 12.99 -19.08 20.01
N ARG A 15 12.82 -17.80 19.98
CA ARG A 15 13.47 -16.77 20.81
C ARG A 15 14.90 -16.41 20.43
N PHE A 16 15.02 -15.58 19.39
CA PHE A 16 16.28 -14.92 19.03
C PHE A 16 16.78 -14.03 20.17
N ASN A 17 17.93 -14.36 20.72
CA ASN A 17 18.61 -13.52 21.71
C ASN A 17 19.35 -12.38 20.99
N PHE A 18 18.96 -11.16 21.26
CA PHE A 18 19.44 -9.90 20.67
C PHE A 18 20.99 -9.77 20.61
N ILE A 19 21.67 -10.46 21.49
CA ILE A 19 23.15 -10.42 21.62
C ILE A 19 23.83 -11.10 20.41
N ARG A 20 23.22 -12.14 19.83
CA ARG A 20 23.84 -12.89 18.71
C ARG A 20 23.72 -12.13 17.36
N ALA A 21 22.71 -11.34 17.18
CA ALA A 21 22.56 -10.50 15.94
C ALA A 21 23.62 -9.39 15.91
N LYS A 22 23.98 -8.81 17.05
CA LYS A 22 25.06 -7.81 17.16
C LYS A 22 26.43 -8.37 16.74
N TRP A 23 26.73 -9.61 17.11
CA TRP A 23 28.01 -10.24 16.75
C TRP A 23 28.11 -10.59 15.26
N ALA A 24 26.99 -10.99 14.65
CA ALA A 24 26.92 -11.26 13.20
C ALA A 24 27.13 -9.98 12.39
N LEU A 25 26.57 -8.86 12.84
CA LEU A 25 26.72 -7.56 12.17
C LEU A 25 28.16 -7.03 12.32
N THR A 26 28.75 -7.22 13.50
CA THR A 26 30.14 -6.82 13.76
C THR A 26 31.12 -7.66 12.95
N MET A 27 30.86 -8.96 12.77
CA MET A 27 31.70 -9.83 11.93
C MET A 27 31.58 -9.47 10.43
N LEU A 28 30.40 -9.13 9.97
CA LEU A 28 30.19 -8.71 8.57
C LEU A 28 30.89 -7.36 8.29
N LEU A 29 30.88 -6.43 9.25
CA LEU A 29 31.61 -5.18 9.16
C LEU A 29 33.13 -5.40 9.21
N ALA A 30 33.60 -6.35 9.99
CA ALA A 30 35.03 -6.67 10.11
C ALA A 30 35.59 -7.37 8.85
N ILE A 31 34.76 -8.20 8.21
CA ILE A 31 35.13 -8.88 6.94
C ILE A 31 35.16 -7.87 5.78
N GLY A 32 34.24 -6.89 5.77
CA GLY A 32 34.25 -5.81 4.77
C GLY A 32 35.45 -4.88 4.89
N LEU A 33 35.99 -4.68 6.10
CA LEU A 33 37.15 -3.82 6.36
C LEU A 33 38.50 -4.52 6.10
N SER A 34 38.60 -5.86 6.17
CA SER A 34 39.85 -6.60 5.98
C SER A 34 40.21 -6.83 4.50
N THR A 35 39.32 -6.61 3.60
CA THR A 35 39.60 -6.74 2.16
C THR A 35 40.06 -5.44 1.45
N UNK A 36 40.09 -4.62 2.17
CA UNK A 36 40.35 -3.39 1.59
C UNK A 36 41.77 -2.95 1.57
N THR A 37 42.56 -3.65 1.98
CA THR A 37 43.93 -3.15 2.13
C THR A 37 44.91 -3.69 1.10
N ARG A 38 44.50 -4.08 -0.06
CA ARG A 38 45.47 -4.37 -1.14
C ARG A 38 44.96 -3.96 -2.55
N ALA A 39 45.06 -2.65 -2.82
CA ALA A 39 45.04 -2.17 -4.20
C ALA A 39 46.12 -1.09 -4.27
N GLN A 40 47.23 -1.41 -4.91
CA GLN A 40 48.32 -0.46 -5.19
C GLN A 40 47.87 0.52 -6.30
N SER A 41 48.11 1.79 -6.01
CA SER A 41 47.83 2.91 -6.92
C SER A 41 48.76 2.95 -8.11
N THR A 42 48.23 3.05 -9.29
CA THR A 42 48.92 3.62 -10.44
C THR A 42 48.18 4.90 -10.84
N THR A 43 48.85 6.00 -10.55
CA THR A 43 48.36 7.34 -10.85
C THR A 43 48.62 7.62 -12.33
N GLN A 44 47.58 7.80 -13.13
CA GLN A 44 47.71 8.50 -14.41
C GLN A 44 46.95 9.83 -14.27
N THR A 45 47.76 10.89 -14.28
CA THR A 45 47.28 12.26 -14.26
C THR A 45 46.88 12.68 -15.67
N THR A 46 45.57 12.81 -15.92
CA THR A 46 45.08 13.54 -17.09
C THR A 46 44.48 14.86 -16.62
N SER A 47 45.19 15.94 -16.99
CA SER A 47 44.77 17.30 -16.81
C SER A 47 43.55 17.61 -17.68
N ARG A 48 42.41 17.88 -17.05
CA ARG A 48 41.23 18.44 -17.70
C ARG A 48 41.17 19.94 -17.40
N THR A 49 41.34 20.71 -18.47
CA THR A 49 41.08 22.16 -18.44
C THR A 49 39.58 22.40 -18.30
N UNK A 50 39.06 22.93 -17.34
CA UNK A 50 37.75 23.22 -17.08
C UNK A 50 37.35 24.35 -17.85
N SER A 51 36.76 24.21 -18.77
CA SER A 51 35.98 25.28 -19.38
C SER A 51 34.71 25.50 -18.52
N SER A 52 34.70 26.68 -17.99
CA SER A 52 33.53 27.14 -17.19
C SER A 52 32.40 27.56 -18.13
N ASP A 53 31.67 26.58 -18.63
CA ASP A 53 30.30 26.82 -19.10
C ASP A 53 29.37 26.12 -18.13
N SER A 54 28.66 26.91 -17.34
CA SER A 54 27.57 26.47 -16.49
C SER A 54 26.43 25.98 -17.37
N VAL A 55 26.50 24.73 -17.79
CA VAL A 55 25.36 24.04 -18.37
C VAL A 55 24.39 23.82 -17.22
N ILE A 56 23.36 24.63 -17.17
CA ILE A 56 22.20 24.36 -16.32
C ILE A 56 21.66 23.02 -16.79
N GLN A 57 21.93 21.96 -16.04
CA GLN A 57 21.28 20.67 -16.29
C GLN A 57 19.79 20.87 -16.03
N THR A 58 19.04 21.00 -17.10
CA THR A 58 17.59 20.99 -17.04
C THR A 58 17.16 19.56 -16.73
N ILE A 59 16.63 19.35 -15.54
CA ILE A 59 16.02 18.08 -15.17
C ILE A 59 14.63 18.05 -15.83
N ASP A 60 14.53 17.37 -16.95
CA ASP A 60 13.24 17.08 -17.56
C ASP A 60 12.57 15.94 -16.81
N PHE A 61 11.32 16.10 -16.43
CA PHE A 61 10.53 15.00 -15.85
C PHE A 61 10.52 13.83 -16.81
N LYS A 62 10.94 12.68 -16.29
CA LYS A 62 10.84 11.42 -17.05
C LYS A 62 9.38 11.07 -17.26
N GLU A 63 9.06 10.57 -18.43
CA GLU A 63 7.72 10.10 -18.76
C GLU A 63 7.31 8.98 -17.79
N ILE A 64 6.15 9.13 -17.15
CA ILE A 64 5.64 8.20 -16.14
C ILE A 64 4.84 7.10 -16.83
N PHE A 65 5.17 5.84 -16.52
CA PHE A 65 4.44 4.66 -17.00
C PHE A 65 3.72 3.99 -15.83
N VAL A 66 2.57 3.40 -16.13
CA VAL A 66 1.74 2.68 -15.15
C VAL A 66 1.22 1.38 -15.74
N ILE A 67 0.92 0.41 -14.90
CA ILE A 67 0.34 -0.88 -15.31
C ILE A 67 -1.03 -1.16 -14.68
N GLY A 68 -1.54 -0.25 -13.87
CA GLY A 68 -2.80 -0.43 -13.14
C GLY A 68 -4.03 -0.69 -14.02
N PHE A 69 -3.98 -0.33 -15.30
CA PHE A 69 -5.05 -0.67 -16.25
C PHE A 69 -4.72 -1.94 -17.06
N LEU A 70 -4.03 -2.90 -16.43
CA LEU A 70 -3.71 -4.27 -16.89
C LEU A 70 -2.53 -4.36 -17.85
N HIS A 71 -1.97 -3.25 -18.34
CA HIS A 71 -0.80 -3.26 -19.21
C HIS A 71 0.02 -1.99 -19.02
N ASN A 72 1.28 -2.07 -19.45
CA ASN A 72 2.21 -0.94 -19.37
C ASN A 72 1.81 0.15 -20.35
N GLN A 73 1.50 1.35 -19.88
CA GLN A 73 1.14 2.50 -20.71
C GLN A 73 1.57 3.81 -20.04
N ARG A 74 1.66 4.85 -20.84
CA ARG A 74 2.00 6.18 -20.30
C ARG A 74 0.88 6.69 -19.42
N LEU A 75 1.24 7.33 -18.32
CA LEU A 75 0.25 7.95 -17.41
C LEU A 75 -0.67 8.93 -18.16
N LEU A 76 -0.12 9.73 -19.08
CA LEU A 76 -0.90 10.67 -19.90
C LEU A 76 -2.00 9.98 -20.70
N ASP A 77 -1.82 8.73 -21.08
CA ASP A 77 -2.76 8.00 -21.95
C ASP A 77 -3.79 7.18 -21.17
N THR A 78 -3.77 7.22 -19.83
CA THR A 78 -4.72 6.43 -19.02
C THR A 78 -6.11 7.07 -18.96
N PRO A 79 -7.17 6.26 -19.04
CA PRO A 79 -8.53 6.78 -19.06
C PRO A 79 -9.16 6.87 -17.66
N GLY A 80 -8.40 7.31 -16.67
CA GLY A 80 -8.91 7.46 -15.30
C GLY A 80 -7.84 7.89 -14.32
N ALA A 81 -8.24 8.21 -13.09
CA ALA A 81 -7.34 8.71 -12.06
C ALA A 81 -6.46 7.60 -11.51
N ILE A 82 -5.15 7.76 -11.68
CA ILE A 82 -4.12 6.87 -11.13
C ILE A 82 -2.91 7.72 -10.73
N GLN A 83 -2.26 7.38 -9.60
CA GLN A 83 -1.08 8.07 -9.12
C GLN A 83 -0.03 7.06 -8.70
N THR A 84 1.24 7.41 -8.89
CA THR A 84 2.39 6.54 -8.58
C THR A 84 3.17 7.06 -7.38
N UNK A 85 3.77 6.37 -6.60
CA UNK A 85 4.70 6.55 -5.69
C UNK A 85 5.88 5.89 -6.15
N ASP A 86 7.14 6.37 -6.15
CA ASP A 86 8.39 5.82 -6.69
C ASP A 86 9.35 5.42 -5.57
N PRO A 87 10.53 4.82 -5.88
CA PRO A 87 11.45 4.41 -4.81
C PRO A 87 11.93 5.57 -3.91
N ALA A 88 12.05 6.79 -4.43
CA ALA A 88 12.45 7.93 -3.62
C ALA A 88 11.34 8.32 -2.63
N ASP A 89 10.08 8.20 -3.02
CA ASP A 89 8.96 8.43 -2.11
C ASP A 89 8.99 7.52 -0.89
N PHE A 90 9.39 6.27 -1.06
CA PHE A 90 9.47 5.33 0.05
C PHE A 90 10.75 5.51 0.88
N SER A 91 11.89 5.79 0.25
CA SER A 91 13.18 5.82 0.96
C SER A 91 13.45 7.12 1.71
N THR A 92 12.78 8.23 1.35
CA THR A 92 13.01 9.54 1.98
C THR A 92 11.93 9.93 3.00
N GLN A 93 10.88 9.14 3.13
CA GLN A 93 9.83 9.38 4.11
C GLN A 93 10.05 8.51 5.37
N ASP A 94 9.12 8.63 6.33
CA ASP A 94 9.12 7.84 7.56
C ASP A 94 9.11 6.35 7.22
N GLN A 95 10.05 5.61 7.74
CA GLN A 95 10.17 4.16 7.55
C GLN A 95 9.47 3.31 8.63
N UNK A 96 8.84 3.91 9.59
CA UNK A 96 8.14 3.28 10.53
C UNK A 96 6.79 3.05 10.17
N SER A 97 6.32 3.92 9.32
CA SER A 97 4.89 3.91 8.94
C SER A 97 4.73 4.31 7.48
N LEU A 98 3.78 3.70 6.76
CA LEU A 98 3.43 4.10 5.39
C LEU A 98 2.70 5.45 5.32
N ARG A 99 2.32 6.02 6.46
CA ARG A 99 1.46 7.23 6.51
C ARG A 99 2.09 8.42 5.77
N ALA A 100 3.35 8.69 5.99
CA ALA A 100 4.03 9.82 5.37
C ALA A 100 4.12 9.70 3.85
N THR A 101 4.39 8.50 3.38
CA THR A 101 4.41 8.19 1.93
C THR A 101 3.00 8.23 1.32
N UNK A 102 2.15 7.64 1.90
CA UNK A 102 0.83 7.52 1.40
C UNK A 102 0.09 8.83 1.49
N UNK A 103 0.43 9.79 2.21
CA UNK A 103 -0.07 11.04 2.21
C UNK A 103 0.28 11.88 1.07
N LYS A 104 1.26 11.49 0.23
CA LYS A 104 1.63 12.12 -1.03
C LYS A 104 0.62 11.84 -2.16
N VAL A 105 -0.28 10.93 -1.97
CA VAL A 105 -1.35 10.62 -2.94
C VAL A 105 -2.58 11.47 -2.65
N SER A 106 -2.95 12.32 -3.60
CA SER A 106 -4.16 13.14 -3.45
C SER A 106 -5.41 12.27 -3.29
N GLY A 107 -6.22 12.57 -2.29
CA GLY A 107 -7.44 11.81 -2.00
C GLY A 107 -7.27 10.56 -1.17
N LEU A 108 -6.04 10.21 -0.80
CA LEU A 108 -5.78 9.10 0.11
C LEU A 108 -5.58 9.62 1.53
N ARG A 109 -6.32 9.05 2.46
CA ARG A 109 -6.19 9.33 3.88
C ARG A 109 -5.70 8.08 4.58
N PHE A 110 -4.67 8.23 5.40
CA PHE A 110 -4.04 7.13 6.10
C PHE A 110 -4.10 7.42 7.60
N GLU A 111 -4.83 6.61 8.33
CA GLU A 111 -4.94 6.70 9.78
C GLU A 111 -4.16 5.59 10.46
N GLU A 112 -3.66 5.90 11.65
CA GLU A 112 -2.89 4.99 12.46
C GLU A 112 -3.39 5.09 13.91
N ARG A 113 -4.26 4.16 14.32
CA ARG A 113 -4.86 4.19 15.66
C ARG A 113 -3.89 3.70 16.74
N ALA A 114 -2.88 2.96 16.33
CA ALA A 114 -1.72 2.53 17.11
C ALA A 114 -0.60 2.24 16.11
N PRO A 115 0.66 2.15 16.51
CA PRO A 115 1.70 1.70 15.57
C PRO A 115 1.26 0.39 14.91
N ALA A 116 1.36 0.32 13.58
CA ALA A 116 0.89 -0.79 12.73
C ALA A 116 -0.64 -0.99 12.67
N SER A 117 -1.46 -0.22 13.36
CA SER A 117 -2.92 -0.33 13.26
C SER A 117 -3.44 0.60 12.16
N TYR A 118 -3.37 0.15 10.92
CA TYR A 118 -3.61 0.98 9.73
C TYR A 118 -5.07 0.99 9.29
N ARG A 119 -5.55 2.16 8.90
CA ARG A 119 -6.82 2.34 8.20
C ARG A 119 -6.59 3.25 7.00
N ILE A 120 -7.01 2.80 5.82
CA ILE A 120 -6.86 3.57 4.58
C ILE A 120 -8.25 3.94 4.05
N ALA A 121 -8.41 5.21 3.70
CA ALA A 121 -9.58 5.67 2.95
C ALA A 121 -9.11 6.33 1.67
N LEU A 122 -9.69 5.92 0.56
CA LEU A 122 -9.47 6.52 -0.73
C LEU A 122 -10.80 7.13 -1.17
N ARG A 123 -10.82 8.47 -1.35
CA ARG A 123 -12.05 9.22 -1.63
C ARG A 123 -13.15 8.95 -0.59
N GLY A 124 -12.78 8.99 0.70
CA GLY A 124 -13.73 8.82 1.79
C GLY A 124 -14.30 7.42 1.97
N SER A 125 -13.65 6.39 1.44
CA SER A 125 -14.18 5.02 1.40
C SER A 125 -14.17 4.27 2.75
N SER A 126 -13.81 4.91 3.87
CA SER A 126 -13.66 4.25 5.18
C SER A 126 -14.81 4.50 6.14
N LEU A 127 -15.99 4.79 5.63
CA LEU A 127 -17.15 5.11 6.47
C LEU A 127 -17.42 4.12 7.59
N UNK A 128 -17.07 3.12 7.38
CA UNK A 128 -17.37 2.23 8.39
C UNK A 128 -16.29 1.30 8.63
N ALA A 129 -15.26 1.61 8.36
CA ALA A 129 -14.19 0.63 8.54
C ALA A 129 -13.81 0.51 10.03
N PRO A 130 -14.33 -0.47 10.72
CA PRO A 130 -14.05 -0.59 12.16
C PRO A 130 -12.63 -1.09 12.41
N PHE A 131 -12.14 -1.99 11.56
CA PHE A 131 -10.86 -2.67 11.71
C PHE A 131 -10.18 -2.75 10.35
N GLY A 132 -8.89 -2.47 10.33
CA GLY A 132 -8.08 -2.64 9.13
C GLY A 132 -8.53 -1.80 7.94
N ILE A 133 -8.36 -2.37 6.77
CA ILE A 133 -8.60 -1.71 5.48
C ILE A 133 -9.81 -2.34 4.82
N ARG A 134 -10.74 -1.52 4.40
CA ARG A 134 -12.01 -1.89 3.77
C ARG A 134 -12.25 -1.03 2.52
N ASN A 135 -12.96 -1.55 1.54
CA ASN A 135 -13.34 -0.85 0.31
C ASN A 135 -12.17 -0.45 -0.60
N VAL A 136 -10.95 -0.90 -0.28
CA VAL A 136 -9.77 -0.68 -1.11
C VAL A 136 -9.10 -2.04 -1.30
N LYS A 137 -8.97 -2.48 -2.54
CA LYS A 137 -8.31 -3.77 -2.82
C LYS A 137 -6.81 -3.53 -2.95
N ILE A 138 -6.02 -4.40 -2.34
CA ILE A 138 -4.56 -4.23 -2.29
C ILE A 138 -3.88 -5.47 -2.85
N TYR A 139 -2.87 -5.26 -3.67
CA TYR A 139 -2.00 -6.29 -4.22
C TYR A 139 -0.57 -6.04 -3.75
N TRP A 140 0.13 -7.12 -3.45
CA TRP A 140 1.56 -7.14 -3.18
C TRP A 140 2.24 -7.98 -4.27
N ASN A 141 3.13 -7.34 -5.02
CA ASN A 141 3.82 -8.00 -6.15
C ASN A 141 2.85 -8.75 -7.08
N ASP A 142 1.74 -8.11 -7.44
CA ASP A 142 0.63 -8.64 -8.25
C ASP A 142 -0.11 -9.88 -7.68
N UNK A 143 -0.06 -10.31 -6.35
CA UNK A 143 -0.78 -11.19 -5.67
C UNK A 143 -1.70 -10.46 -4.91
N PRO A 144 -2.93 -10.91 -4.85
CA PRO A 144 -3.85 -10.19 -3.96
C PRO A 144 -3.47 -10.31 -2.49
N LEU A 145 -3.31 -9.20 -1.82
CA LEU A 145 -3.12 -9.14 -0.36
C LEU A 145 -4.48 -9.06 0.35
N THR A 146 -5.49 -8.46 -0.29
CA THR A 146 -6.87 -8.45 0.21
C THR A 146 -7.43 -9.86 0.11
N GLU A 147 -7.89 -10.39 1.24
CA GLU A 147 -8.50 -11.71 1.32
C GLU A 147 -9.93 -11.69 0.74
N PRO A 148 -10.50 -12.88 0.40
CA PRO A 148 -11.89 -12.91 -0.10
C PRO A 148 -12.92 -12.34 0.88
N THR A 149 -12.59 -12.31 2.18
CA THR A 149 -13.42 -11.69 3.24
C THR A 149 -13.51 -10.17 3.13
N GLY A 150 -12.73 -9.53 2.24
CA GLY A 150 -12.63 -8.10 2.13
C GLY A 150 -11.59 -7.46 3.04
N SER A 151 -10.98 -8.23 3.93
CA SER A 151 -9.97 -7.73 4.88
C SER A 151 -8.58 -7.69 4.26
N THR A 152 -7.77 -6.72 4.66
CA THR A 152 -6.38 -6.60 4.21
C THR A 152 -5.46 -6.32 5.39
N PHE A 153 -4.41 -7.12 5.53
CA PHE A 153 -3.41 -6.96 6.57
C PHE A 153 -2.13 -6.32 5.99
N LEU A 154 -2.26 -5.06 5.57
CA LEU A 154 -1.14 -4.30 5.01
C LEU A 154 0.01 -4.14 6.02
N ASN A 155 -0.30 -4.18 7.30
CA ASN A 155 0.66 -4.06 8.40
C ASN A 155 1.64 -5.24 8.53
N LEU A 156 1.36 -6.36 7.85
CA LEU A 156 2.33 -7.47 7.73
C LEU A 156 3.53 -7.08 6.87
N LEU A 157 3.38 -6.06 6.02
CA LEU A 157 4.46 -5.55 5.17
C LEU A 157 5.19 -4.42 5.92
N ASP A 158 6.51 -4.38 5.80
CA ASP A 158 7.32 -3.32 6.40
C ASP A 158 7.55 -2.20 5.36
N PRO A 159 7.44 -0.91 5.73
CA PRO A 159 7.67 0.19 4.77
C PRO A 159 9.01 0.12 4.03
N ILE A 160 10.04 -0.43 4.62
CA ILE A 160 11.38 -0.57 4.03
C ILE A 160 11.38 -1.50 2.80
N GLN A 161 10.37 -2.39 2.65
CA GLN A 161 10.26 -3.31 1.52
C GLN A 161 9.89 -2.61 0.21
N PHE A 162 9.09 -1.56 0.29
CA PHE A 162 8.41 -1.01 -0.88
C PHE A 162 9.38 -0.31 -1.82
N ARG A 163 9.19 -0.56 -3.12
CA ARG A 163 9.96 0.07 -4.21
C ARG A 163 9.09 0.98 -5.05
N GLU A 164 7.84 0.58 -5.25
CA GLU A 164 6.91 1.39 -6.03
C GLU A 164 5.48 1.04 -5.63
N ALA A 165 4.59 1.96 -5.90
CA ALA A 165 3.15 1.73 -5.75
C ALA A 165 2.38 2.49 -6.83
N GLU A 166 1.25 1.91 -7.22
CA GLU A 166 0.26 2.58 -8.05
C GLU A 166 -1.06 2.61 -7.30
N VAL A 167 -1.75 3.74 -7.34
CA VAL A 167 -3.03 3.94 -6.66
C VAL A 167 -4.06 4.32 -7.70
N LEU A 168 -4.96 3.38 -8.03
CA LEU A 168 -6.12 3.64 -8.88
C LEU A 168 -7.24 4.17 -8.00
N LYS A 169 -7.78 5.34 -8.33
CA LYS A 169 -8.74 6.05 -7.49
C LYS A 169 -10.17 5.85 -8.00
N GLY A 170 -11.08 5.57 -7.08
CA GLY A 170 -12.47 5.28 -7.38
C GLY A 170 -12.69 3.85 -7.88
N PRO A 171 -13.92 3.50 -8.24
CA PRO A 171 -14.25 2.12 -8.58
C PRO A 171 -13.41 1.58 -9.73
N SER A 172 -12.65 0.52 -9.44
CA SER A 172 -11.78 -0.17 -10.40
C SER A 172 -12.13 -1.67 -10.48
N GLY A 173 -13.34 -2.00 -10.09
CA GLY A 173 -13.84 -3.38 -10.02
C GLY A 173 -13.86 -4.10 -11.35
N SER A 174 -13.97 -3.38 -12.45
CA SER A 174 -13.90 -3.97 -13.81
C SER A 174 -12.59 -4.71 -14.10
N UNK A 175 -11.65 -4.44 -13.30
CA UNK A 175 -10.46 -5.06 -13.46
C UNK A 175 -10.00 -5.78 -12.33
N TYR A 176 -10.51 -5.44 -11.15
CA TYR A 176 -9.93 -5.95 -9.89
C TYR A 176 -10.98 -6.51 -8.91
N GLY A 177 -12.26 -6.40 -9.24
CA GLY A 177 -13.34 -6.89 -8.39
C GLY A 177 -13.75 -5.91 -7.30
N ALA A 178 -14.10 -6.41 -6.11
CA ALA A 178 -14.68 -5.62 -5.03
C ALA A 178 -13.75 -4.51 -4.53
N GLY A 179 -14.30 -3.31 -4.31
CA GLY A 179 -13.59 -2.16 -3.75
C GLY A 179 -14.04 -0.85 -4.39
N ASN A 180 -14.97 -0.15 -3.75
CA ASN A 180 -15.51 1.12 -4.25
C ASN A 180 -14.51 2.27 -4.18
N GLY A 181 -13.56 2.23 -3.24
CA GLY A 181 -12.57 3.30 -3.07
C GLY A 181 -11.45 3.27 -4.11
N GLY A 182 -11.05 2.08 -4.52
CA GLY A 182 -9.98 1.93 -5.50
C GLY A 182 -9.07 0.73 -5.26
N VAL A 183 -7.89 0.79 -5.88
CA VAL A 183 -6.93 -0.32 -5.83
C VAL A 183 -5.53 0.24 -5.56
N LEU A 184 -4.79 -0.41 -4.66
CA LEU A 184 -3.37 -0.14 -4.41
C LEU A 184 -2.54 -1.34 -4.86
N LEU A 185 -1.57 -1.07 -5.73
CA LEU A 185 -0.62 -2.07 -6.24
C LEU A 185 0.75 -1.76 -5.66
N PHE A 186 1.17 -2.52 -4.65
CA PHE A 186 2.48 -2.36 -4.02
C PHE A 186 3.49 -3.36 -4.58
N ARG A 187 4.70 -2.90 -4.84
CA ARG A 187 5.80 -3.76 -5.27
C ARG A 187 7.03 -3.56 -4.39
N SER A 188 7.54 -4.65 -3.89
CA SER A 188 8.80 -4.72 -3.15
C SER A 188 9.95 -5.14 -4.07
N PHE A 189 9.64 -5.69 -5.25
CA PHE A 189 10.59 -6.16 -6.23
C PHE A 189 10.37 -5.39 -7.53
N PRO A 190 11.35 -4.63 -8.03
CA PRO A 190 11.13 -3.80 -9.21
C PRO A 190 10.84 -4.65 -10.45
N LEU A 191 9.85 -4.23 -11.20
CA LEU A 191 9.56 -4.81 -12.49
C LEU A 191 10.60 -4.29 -13.48
N LEU A 192 11.47 -5.16 -13.96
CA LEU A 192 12.29 -4.82 -15.10
C LEU A 192 11.34 -4.59 -16.29
N PRO A 193 11.58 -3.56 -17.10
CA PRO A 193 10.79 -3.40 -18.31
C PRO A 193 10.88 -4.71 -19.10
N VAL A 194 9.73 -5.25 -19.46
CA VAL A 194 9.68 -6.42 -20.34
C VAL A 194 10.17 -5.93 -21.71
N THR A 195 11.47 -6.07 -21.93
CA THR A 195 11.96 -5.97 -23.30
C THR A 195 11.43 -7.22 -24.00
N THR A 196 10.35 -7.07 -24.74
CA THR A 196 9.94 -8.11 -25.71
C THR A 196 11.20 -8.52 -26.48
N PRO A 197 11.54 -9.80 -26.51
CA PRO A 197 12.64 -10.23 -27.34
C PRO A 197 12.29 -9.83 -28.77
N SER A 198 13.01 -8.87 -29.33
CA SER A 198 12.96 -8.67 -30.76
C SER A 198 13.45 -9.97 -31.39
N VAL A 199 12.56 -10.65 -32.10
CA VAL A 199 12.95 -11.77 -32.98
C VAL A 199 14.14 -11.28 -33.81
N PRO A 200 15.29 -11.95 -33.81
CA PRO A 200 16.43 -11.49 -34.55
C PRO A 200 16.07 -11.39 -36.03
N ASN A 201 15.84 -10.20 -36.51
CA ASN A 201 15.78 -9.98 -37.95
C ASN A 201 17.22 -10.00 -38.45
N THR A 202 17.58 -11.09 -39.10
CA THR A 202 18.87 -11.28 -39.73
C THR A 202 18.97 -10.49 -41.05
N THR A 203 18.74 -9.20 -41.02
CA THR A 203 19.20 -8.29 -42.11
C THR A 203 18.84 -6.83 -41.76
N SER A 204 19.77 -6.13 -41.14
CA SER A 204 19.89 -4.69 -41.33
C SER A 204 21.21 -4.20 -40.76
N LYS A 205 21.94 -3.48 -41.58
CA LYS A 205 23.21 -2.84 -41.23
C LYS A 205 23.01 -1.78 -40.15
N GLU A 206 23.83 -1.85 -39.14
CA GLU A 206 23.87 -0.92 -38.00
C GLU A 206 24.10 0.52 -38.47
N ASN A 207 23.21 1.42 -38.05
CA ASN A 207 23.54 2.83 -37.89
C ASN A 207 23.34 3.18 -36.42
N SER A 208 24.46 3.30 -35.75
CA SER A 208 24.57 3.47 -34.30
C SER A 208 24.43 4.93 -33.90
N SER A 209 23.27 5.32 -33.38
CA SER A 209 23.16 6.52 -32.53
C SER A 209 22.02 6.42 -31.53
N GLN A 210 21.97 5.33 -30.78
CA GLN A 210 21.17 5.26 -29.55
C GLN A 210 22.10 4.95 -28.38
N PRO A 211 21.83 5.55 -27.19
CA PRO A 211 22.66 5.24 -26.03
C PRO A 211 22.49 3.76 -25.66
N ASN A 212 23.60 3.05 -25.76
CA ASN A 212 23.73 1.64 -25.41
C ASN A 212 23.32 1.36 -23.98
N SER A 213 22.14 0.82 -23.78
CA SER A 213 21.74 0.42 -22.44
C SER A 213 21.60 -1.10 -22.25
N LEU A 214 21.92 -1.90 -23.23
CA LEU A 214 21.82 -3.36 -23.14
C LEU A 214 23.15 -4.07 -23.48
N LYS A 215 24.27 -3.52 -23.00
CA LYS A 215 25.45 -4.37 -22.84
C LYS A 215 25.07 -5.46 -21.85
N ARG A 216 25.32 -6.72 -22.19
CA ARG A 216 25.19 -7.85 -21.25
C ARG A 216 25.75 -7.41 -19.91
N LYS A 217 24.87 -7.14 -18.95
CA LYS A 217 25.32 -6.86 -17.60
C LYS A 217 26.00 -8.12 -17.10
N GLY A 218 27.28 -8.03 -16.79
CA GLY A 218 27.96 -9.06 -16.04
C GLY A 218 27.22 -9.27 -14.72
N ASN A 219 27.43 -10.39 -14.08
CA ASN A 219 26.83 -10.68 -12.78
C ASN A 219 27.11 -9.53 -11.80
N GLN A 220 26.06 -8.95 -11.24
CA GLN A 220 26.15 -7.82 -10.31
C GLN A 220 25.48 -8.20 -9.00
N ILE A 221 26.16 -7.93 -7.90
CA ILE A 221 25.57 -8.10 -6.54
C ILE A 221 25.48 -6.72 -5.91
N THR A 222 24.30 -6.37 -5.41
CA THR A 222 24.10 -5.15 -4.63
C THR A 222 23.69 -5.53 -3.22
N LEU A 223 24.43 -5.02 -2.23
CA LEU A 223 24.10 -5.11 -0.83
C LEU A 223 23.60 -3.75 -0.37
N TRP A 224 22.43 -3.72 0.25
CA TRP A 224 21.84 -2.51 0.83
C TRP A 224 21.61 -2.77 2.32
N GLN A 225 21.98 -1.78 3.15
CA GLN A 225 21.80 -1.85 4.61
C GLN A 225 21.26 -0.53 5.13
N GLN A 226 20.39 -0.62 6.12
CA GLN A 226 19.83 0.54 6.81
C GLN A 226 19.80 0.31 8.32
N ALA A 227 20.09 1.37 9.07
CA ALA A 227 19.90 1.40 10.51
C ALA A 227 19.33 2.77 10.88
N GLU A 228 18.35 2.77 11.79
CA GLU A 228 17.69 4.01 12.23
C GLU A 228 17.34 3.90 13.70
N ILE A 229 17.51 4.99 14.45
CA ILE A 229 17.11 5.09 15.87
C ILE A 229 16.37 6.41 16.10
N GLY A 230 15.51 6.44 17.10
CA GLY A 230 14.76 7.66 17.39
C GLY A 230 14.00 7.63 18.70
N ALA A 231 13.15 8.64 18.85
CA ALA A 231 12.33 8.82 20.03
C ALA A 231 11.36 7.65 20.23
N TYR A 232 10.94 7.44 21.47
CA TYR A 232 9.98 6.41 21.88
C TYR A 232 10.43 4.99 21.56
N GLY A 233 11.72 4.72 21.74
CA GLY A 233 12.29 3.38 21.51
C GLY A 233 12.37 2.96 20.05
N ARG A 234 12.27 3.91 19.11
CA ARG A 234 12.29 3.64 17.67
C ARG A 234 13.62 3.04 17.24
N GLN A 235 13.56 1.88 16.59
CA GLN A 235 14.71 1.19 16.00
C GLN A 235 14.25 0.51 14.70
N ILE A 236 15.00 0.71 13.64
CA ILE A 236 14.75 0.04 12.35
C ILE A 236 16.09 -0.51 11.84
N PHE A 237 16.09 -1.76 11.41
CA PHE A 237 17.23 -2.40 10.74
C PHE A 237 16.73 -3.07 9.47
N GLY A 238 17.51 -2.96 8.40
CA GLY A 238 17.20 -3.65 7.17
C GLY A 238 18.46 -4.04 6.42
N THR A 239 18.41 -5.20 5.79
CA THR A 239 19.45 -5.69 4.89
C THR A 239 18.78 -6.28 3.65
N ARG A 240 19.28 -5.91 2.48
CA ARG A 240 18.83 -6.49 1.20
C ARG A 240 20.04 -6.86 0.37
N ILE A 241 20.00 -8.05 -0.18
CA ILE A 241 20.98 -8.54 -1.17
C ILE A 241 20.22 -8.76 -2.46
N LEU A 242 20.71 -8.18 -3.55
CA LEU A 242 20.14 -8.34 -4.88
C LEU A 242 21.23 -8.79 -5.83
N GLN A 243 21.03 -9.94 -6.45
CA GLN A 243 21.90 -10.46 -7.50
C GLN A 243 21.18 -10.30 -8.83
N GLU A 244 21.87 -9.79 -9.84
CA GLU A 244 21.32 -9.59 -11.18
C GLU A 244 22.32 -10.06 -12.23
N ASP A 245 21.80 -10.78 -13.22
CA ASP A 245 22.55 -11.12 -14.42
C ASP A 245 21.64 -10.97 -15.66
N SER A 246 22.08 -11.48 -16.83
CA SER A 246 21.31 -11.33 -18.07
C SER A 246 19.97 -12.06 -18.05
N ASN A 247 19.84 -13.13 -17.26
CA ASN A 247 18.66 -14.02 -17.28
C ASN A 247 17.96 -14.13 -15.93
N SER A 248 18.56 -13.62 -14.87
CA SER A 248 17.98 -13.75 -13.54
C SER A 248 18.17 -12.51 -12.68
N GLN A 249 17.24 -12.35 -11.77
CA GLN A 249 17.30 -11.34 -10.72
C GLN A 249 16.79 -12.01 -9.44
N VAL A 250 17.62 -12.04 -8.41
CA VAL A 250 17.27 -12.72 -7.14
C VAL A 250 17.55 -11.77 -5.99
N GLY A 251 16.53 -11.52 -5.19
CA GLY A 251 16.59 -10.66 -4.01
C GLY A 251 16.25 -11.39 -2.73
N LEU A 252 16.98 -11.10 -1.66
CA LEU A 252 16.66 -11.54 -0.31
C LEU A 252 16.71 -10.32 0.59
N GLN A 253 15.68 -10.12 1.39
CA GLN A 253 15.59 -9.00 2.32
C GLN A 253 15.19 -9.48 3.70
N TRP A 254 15.83 -8.90 4.73
CA TRP A 254 15.40 -8.99 6.12
C TRP A 254 15.22 -7.58 6.65
N ALA A 255 14.15 -7.36 7.42
CA ALA A 255 13.93 -6.08 8.09
C ALA A 255 13.34 -6.32 9.49
N GLN A 256 13.68 -5.45 10.42
CA GLN A 256 13.09 -5.41 11.75
C GLN A 256 12.80 -3.98 12.14
N SER A 257 11.59 -3.73 12.62
CA SER A 257 11.12 -2.42 13.06
C SER A 257 10.57 -2.55 14.49
N GLN A 258 11.05 -1.72 15.41
CA GLN A 258 10.61 -1.72 16.80
C GLN A 258 10.28 -0.32 17.26
N LEU A 259 9.30 -0.21 18.15
CA LEU A 259 8.86 1.06 18.73
C LEU A 259 8.24 0.78 20.11
N ASP A 260 8.65 1.52 21.17
CA ASP A 260 7.95 1.47 22.46
C ASP A 260 6.61 2.22 22.39
N GLY A 261 6.54 3.22 21.51
CA GLY A 261 5.33 4.01 21.30
C GLY A 261 5.24 5.26 22.17
N TYR A 262 4.49 6.23 21.69
CA TYR A 262 4.26 7.51 22.39
C TYR A 262 3.32 7.32 23.59
N ARG A 263 2.30 6.49 23.44
CA ARG A 263 1.28 6.24 24.46
C ARG A 263 1.63 4.97 25.26
N LYS A 264 1.02 4.83 26.42
CA LYS A 264 1.00 3.53 27.11
C LYS A 264 0.24 2.51 26.27
N GLN A 265 0.62 1.27 26.33
CA GLN A 265 0.03 0.17 25.54
C GLN A 265 0.05 0.48 24.04
N SER A 266 1.24 0.86 23.51
CA SER A 266 1.39 1.20 22.08
C SER A 266 2.72 0.75 21.49
N ALA A 267 3.34 -0.27 22.06
CA ALA A 267 4.58 -0.84 21.51
C ALA A 267 4.30 -1.63 20.22
N MET A 268 5.32 -1.77 19.38
CA MET A 268 5.26 -2.55 18.14
C MET A 268 6.61 -3.20 17.86
N ASP A 269 6.58 -4.46 17.45
CA ASP A 269 7.73 -5.20 16.94
C ASP A 269 7.30 -5.93 15.68
N ARG A 270 8.03 -5.73 14.59
CA ARG A 270 7.77 -6.41 13.32
C ARG A 270 9.07 -6.89 12.72
N SER A 271 9.11 -8.16 12.33
CA SER A 271 10.21 -8.78 11.61
C SER A 271 9.71 -9.37 10.31
N ILE A 272 10.44 -9.14 9.22
CA ILE A 272 10.12 -9.74 7.93
C ILE A 272 11.36 -10.38 7.31
N VAL A 273 11.12 -11.48 6.59
CA VAL A 273 12.08 -12.05 5.65
C VAL A 273 11.37 -12.21 4.32
N GLU A 274 11.95 -11.67 3.27
CA GLU A 274 11.34 -11.68 1.93
C GLU A 274 12.36 -12.16 0.90
N PHE A 275 11.92 -13.14 0.08
CA PHE A 275 12.65 -13.63 -1.09
C PHE A 275 11.87 -13.26 -2.35
N ASN A 276 12.58 -12.75 -3.35
CA ASN A 276 12.04 -12.50 -4.68
C ASN A 276 13.00 -13.05 -5.73
N GLY A 277 12.48 -13.77 -6.72
CA GLY A 277 13.29 -14.31 -7.79
C GLY A 277 12.59 -14.18 -9.14
N ARG A 278 13.31 -13.68 -10.15
CA ARG A 278 12.81 -13.61 -11.53
C ARG A 278 13.81 -14.32 -12.43
N PHE A 279 13.31 -15.22 -13.25
CA PHE A 279 14.09 -16.10 -14.08
C PHE A 279 13.53 -16.10 -15.52
N ARG A 280 14.32 -15.62 -16.45
CA ARG A 280 14.01 -15.72 -17.87
C ARG A 280 14.46 -17.09 -18.38
N VAL A 281 13.56 -17.82 -19.01
CA VAL A 281 13.91 -19.14 -19.60
C VAL A 281 14.65 -18.89 -20.90
N PRO A 282 15.95 -19.28 -21.00
CA PRO A 282 16.74 -18.99 -22.19
C PRO A 282 16.09 -19.51 -23.46
N GLU A 283 16.25 -18.75 -24.54
CA GLU A 283 15.76 -19.09 -25.88
C GLU A 283 14.25 -19.21 -26.01
N THR A 284 13.51 -18.76 -24.95
CA THR A 284 12.05 -18.72 -24.99
C THR A 284 11.56 -17.32 -24.62
N ALA A 285 10.29 -17.07 -24.85
CA ALA A 285 9.63 -15.82 -24.45
C ALA A 285 8.90 -16.01 -23.11
N GLN A 286 9.53 -16.74 -22.18
CA GLN A 286 8.93 -17.08 -20.88
C GLN A 286 9.75 -16.50 -19.73
N THR A 287 9.06 -16.00 -18.72
CA THR A 287 9.66 -15.53 -17.47
C THR A 287 8.89 -16.12 -16.30
N LEU A 288 9.61 -16.66 -15.34
CA LEU A 288 9.05 -17.13 -14.07
C LEU A 288 9.47 -16.18 -12.96
N THR A 289 8.51 -15.70 -12.18
CA THR A 289 8.77 -14.82 -11.01
C THR A 289 8.18 -15.47 -9.77
N ALA A 290 8.95 -15.55 -8.70
CA ALA A 290 8.52 -16.14 -7.43
C ALA A 290 8.73 -15.15 -6.29
N HIS A 291 7.79 -15.13 -5.36
CA HIS A 291 7.79 -14.29 -4.17
C HIS A 291 7.48 -15.15 -2.95
N LEU A 292 8.22 -14.96 -1.88
CA LEU A 292 7.97 -15.63 -0.60
C LEU A 292 8.28 -14.63 0.51
N MET A 293 7.35 -14.48 1.46
CA MET A 293 7.56 -13.58 2.59
C MET A 293 7.02 -14.21 3.87
N TYR A 294 7.85 -14.18 4.91
CA TYR A 294 7.43 -14.45 6.28
C TYR A 294 7.41 -13.15 7.04
N SER A 295 6.35 -12.91 7.81
CA SER A 295 6.18 -11.74 8.67
C SER A 295 5.73 -12.17 10.05
N ASP A 296 6.36 -11.62 11.07
CA ASP A 296 5.99 -11.76 12.47
C ASP A 296 5.78 -10.35 13.04
N LEU A 297 4.55 -10.06 13.45
CA LEU A 297 4.14 -8.73 13.90
C LEU A 297 3.42 -8.81 15.24
N VAL A 298 3.91 -8.08 16.22
CA VAL A 298 3.20 -7.87 17.50
C VAL A 298 3.05 -6.37 17.70
N TYR A 299 1.83 -5.93 18.01
CA TYR A 299 1.63 -4.54 18.39
C TYR A 299 0.50 -4.38 19.41
N GLU A 300 0.66 -3.37 20.24
CA GLU A 300 -0.28 -3.03 21.32
C GLU A 300 -1.31 -2.01 20.85
N ILE A 301 -2.47 -1.99 21.50
CA ILE A 301 -3.59 -1.11 21.15
C ILE A 301 -3.98 -0.27 22.36
N PRO A 302 -3.62 1.01 22.37
CA PRO A 302 -3.94 1.89 23.52
C PRO A 302 -5.41 2.21 23.67
N GLY A 303 -6.21 2.10 22.60
CA GLY A 303 -7.62 2.43 22.59
C GLY A 303 -7.90 3.93 22.53
N GLY A 304 -9.10 4.29 22.12
CA GLY A 304 -9.54 5.68 21.98
C GLY A 304 -9.75 6.40 23.32
N LEU A 305 -9.48 7.70 23.34
CA LEU A 305 -9.71 8.60 24.47
C LEU A 305 -10.88 9.56 24.16
N ASN A 306 -11.61 9.98 25.18
CA ASN A 306 -12.53 11.10 25.01
C ASN A 306 -11.78 12.45 25.13
N ALA A 307 -12.46 13.56 24.84
CA ALA A 307 -11.82 14.87 24.78
C ALA A 307 -11.16 15.28 26.11
N ALA A 308 -11.80 14.97 27.26
CA ALA A 308 -11.25 15.28 28.56
C ALA A 308 -9.98 14.48 28.86
N GLN A 309 -10.01 13.18 28.59
CA GLN A 309 -8.84 12.30 28.74
C GLN A 309 -7.68 12.71 27.82
N PHE A 310 -7.99 13.09 26.56
CA PHE A 310 -6.99 13.57 25.60
C PHE A 310 -6.31 14.84 26.13
N LYS A 311 -7.10 15.79 26.63
CA LYS A 311 -6.58 17.05 27.17
C LYS A 311 -5.75 16.82 28.44
N GLU A 312 -6.22 15.95 29.31
CA GLU A 312 -5.57 15.67 30.60
C GLU A 312 -4.21 14.97 30.42
N ASN A 313 -4.21 13.88 29.62
CA ASN A 313 -2.99 13.09 29.39
C ASN A 313 -3.08 12.34 28.06
N PRO A 314 -2.59 12.90 26.98
CA PRO A 314 -2.65 12.23 25.66
C PRO A 314 -1.82 10.93 25.60
N ARG A 315 -0.92 10.69 26.56
CA ARG A 315 -0.08 9.51 26.60
C ARG A 315 -0.74 8.31 27.27
N GLN A 316 -1.89 8.49 27.93
CA GLN A 316 -2.56 7.38 28.62
C GLN A 316 -3.19 6.39 27.63
N ALA A 317 -3.27 5.13 28.02
CA ALA A 317 -4.12 4.15 27.36
C ALA A 317 -5.58 4.36 27.79
N ARG A 318 -6.53 3.80 27.04
CA ARG A 318 -7.96 3.82 27.40
C ARG A 318 -8.14 3.21 28.78
N PRO A 319 -8.66 3.97 29.78
CA PRO A 319 -8.91 3.41 31.09
C PRO A 319 -10.13 2.46 31.08
N GLY A 320 -10.11 1.51 31.99
CA GLY A 320 -11.24 0.61 32.22
C GLY A 320 -12.36 1.26 33.00
N ASN A 321 -13.46 0.51 33.13
CA ASN A 321 -14.57 0.85 34.00
C ASN A 321 -15.13 -0.44 34.63
N ARG A 322 -16.25 -0.37 35.34
CA ARG A 322 -16.79 -1.55 36.04
C ARG A 322 -17.23 -2.70 35.11
N PHE A 323 -17.34 -2.46 33.79
CA PHE A 323 -17.86 -3.46 32.86
C PHE A 323 -16.81 -3.90 31.83
N VAL A 324 -15.77 -3.10 31.60
CA VAL A 324 -14.84 -3.27 30.50
C VAL A 324 -13.42 -3.00 30.98
N LEU A 325 -12.51 -3.92 30.76
CA LEU A 325 -11.08 -3.74 31.10
C LEU A 325 -10.49 -2.52 30.40
N GLY A 326 -9.56 -1.84 31.05
CA GLY A 326 -8.69 -0.88 30.39
C GLY A 326 -7.76 -1.57 29.41
N SER A 327 -7.20 -0.81 28.47
CA SER A 327 -6.32 -1.42 27.46
C SER A 327 -5.06 -2.02 28.07
N GLU A 328 -4.49 -1.41 29.12
CA GLU A 328 -3.34 -1.96 29.84
C GLU A 328 -3.70 -3.27 30.56
N ASP A 329 -4.83 -3.29 31.29
CA ASP A 329 -5.27 -4.50 32.01
C ASP A 329 -5.64 -5.63 31.06
N ALA A 330 -6.29 -5.29 29.94
CA ALA A 330 -6.66 -6.26 28.90
C ALA A 330 -5.44 -6.77 28.11
N GLN A 331 -4.27 -6.15 28.27
CA GLN A 331 -3.11 -6.31 27.39
C GLN A 331 -3.51 -6.22 25.92
N ALA A 332 -4.37 -5.21 25.60
CA ALA A 332 -4.97 -5.08 24.29
C ALA A 332 -3.90 -4.96 23.20
N GLY A 333 -3.97 -5.82 22.18
CA GLY A 333 -2.96 -5.88 21.15
C GLY A 333 -3.28 -6.91 20.09
N ILE A 334 -2.37 -7.09 19.16
CA ILE A 334 -2.45 -8.09 18.10
C ILE A 334 -1.09 -8.76 17.97
N SER A 335 -1.11 -10.08 17.87
CA SER A 335 0.01 -10.90 17.41
C SER A 335 -0.41 -11.56 16.11
N HIS A 336 0.40 -11.41 15.06
CA HIS A 336 0.04 -11.90 13.73
C HIS A 336 1.30 -12.42 13.02
N GLU A 337 1.36 -13.74 12.85
CA GLU A 337 2.39 -14.39 12.04
C GLU A 337 1.80 -14.77 10.69
N ALA A 338 2.55 -14.59 9.61
CA ALA A 338 2.04 -14.92 8.27
C ALA A 338 3.16 -15.36 7.32
N LEU A 339 2.83 -16.33 6.49
CA LEU A 339 3.64 -16.76 5.35
C LEU A 339 2.85 -16.48 4.07
N LEU A 340 3.41 -15.66 3.19
CA LEU A 340 2.81 -15.30 1.90
C LEU A 340 3.69 -15.83 0.78
N ALA A 341 3.09 -16.39 -0.26
CA ALA A 341 3.82 -16.93 -1.41
C ALA A 341 3.06 -16.67 -2.70
N GLY A 342 3.82 -16.44 -3.78
CA GLY A 342 3.25 -16.30 -5.10
C GLY A 342 4.24 -16.65 -6.21
N VAL A 343 3.70 -17.10 -7.33
CA VAL A 343 4.48 -17.40 -8.53
C VAL A 343 3.74 -16.84 -9.73
N HIS A 344 4.46 -16.15 -10.60
CA HIS A 344 3.94 -15.65 -11.88
C HIS A 344 4.66 -16.33 -13.03
N TRP A 345 3.91 -16.74 -14.00
CA TRP A 345 4.42 -17.27 -15.26
C TRP A 345 3.94 -16.36 -16.38
N ASP A 346 4.87 -15.59 -16.93
CA ASP A 346 4.64 -14.68 -18.03
C ASP A 346 5.15 -15.35 -19.32
N TRP A 347 4.32 -15.36 -20.36
CA TRP A 347 4.66 -16.01 -21.63
C TRP A 347 4.11 -15.21 -22.81
N ALA A 348 4.98 -14.72 -23.68
CA ALA A 348 4.59 -14.17 -24.98
C ALA A 348 4.30 -15.34 -25.92
N LEU A 349 3.02 -15.74 -26.01
CA LEU A 349 2.55 -16.88 -26.81
C LEU A 349 2.78 -16.64 -28.30
N SER A 350 2.73 -15.39 -28.73
CA SER A 350 2.99 -14.97 -30.10
C SER A 350 3.29 -13.47 -30.13
N LYS A 351 3.49 -12.89 -31.31
CA LYS A 351 3.66 -11.44 -31.46
C LYS A 351 2.41 -10.63 -31.04
N LYS A 352 1.27 -11.27 -30.94
CA LYS A 352 -0.02 -10.62 -30.66
C LYS A 352 -0.63 -11.05 -29.34
N TRP A 353 -0.17 -12.14 -28.74
CA TRP A 353 -0.78 -12.72 -27.54
C TRP A 353 0.24 -12.87 -26.43
N ASP A 354 -0.07 -12.31 -25.29
CA ASP A 354 0.67 -12.51 -24.05
C ASP A 354 -0.22 -13.19 -23.00
N GLN A 355 0.39 -13.98 -22.13
CA GLN A 355 -0.27 -14.65 -21.03
C GLN A 355 0.49 -14.39 -19.73
N LYS A 356 -0.24 -14.13 -18.64
CA LYS A 356 0.31 -14.14 -17.28
C LYS A 356 -0.58 -15.00 -16.42
N ILE A 357 0.00 -16.04 -15.80
CA ILE A 357 -0.70 -16.87 -14.82
C ILE A 357 -0.02 -16.68 -13.48
N SER A 358 -0.79 -16.37 -12.46
CA SER A 358 -0.32 -16.14 -11.10
C SER A 358 -0.98 -17.15 -10.17
N LEU A 359 -0.18 -17.86 -9.37
CA LEU A 359 -0.63 -18.69 -8.26
C LEU A 359 -0.19 -18.03 -6.97
N PHE A 360 -1.06 -18.00 -5.97
CA PHE A 360 -0.74 -17.31 -4.72
C PHE A 360 -1.42 -17.98 -3.53
N GLY A 361 -0.86 -17.74 -2.34
CA GLY A 361 -1.47 -18.21 -1.12
C GLY A 361 -0.85 -17.59 0.12
N ASN A 362 -1.58 -17.69 1.22
CA ASN A 362 -1.07 -17.29 2.52
C ASN A 362 -1.54 -18.29 3.59
N SER A 363 -0.77 -18.34 4.67
CA SER A 363 -1.12 -19.04 5.90
C SER A 363 -0.77 -18.13 7.05
N SER A 364 -1.69 -17.93 8.01
CA SER A 364 -1.42 -17.03 9.13
C SER A 364 -2.09 -17.49 10.41
N SER A 365 -1.52 -17.08 11.55
CA SER A 365 -2.10 -17.16 12.88
C SER A 365 -2.26 -15.77 13.45
N PHE A 366 -3.38 -15.54 14.12
CA PHE A 366 -3.77 -14.21 14.58
C PHE A 366 -4.34 -14.32 15.99
N GLU A 367 -3.81 -13.52 16.92
CA GLU A 367 -4.32 -13.42 18.29
C GLU A 367 -4.59 -11.96 18.61
N ASN A 368 -5.72 -11.71 19.27
CA ASN A 368 -6.12 -10.34 19.62
C ASN A 368 -6.80 -10.32 21.00
N PRO A 369 -6.01 -10.21 22.10
CA PRO A 369 -6.58 -9.79 23.37
C PRO A 369 -7.13 -8.38 23.22
N PHE A 370 -8.36 -8.17 23.65
CA PHE A 370 -9.01 -6.86 23.58
C PHE A 370 -9.83 -6.61 24.83
N ASN A 371 -10.42 -5.44 24.97
CA ASN A 371 -11.07 -4.98 26.21
C ASN A 371 -12.22 -5.87 26.68
N LEU A 372 -12.90 -6.58 25.77
CA LEU A 372 -14.06 -7.43 26.07
C LEU A 372 -13.82 -8.92 25.81
N ASP A 373 -12.94 -9.25 24.88
CA ASP A 373 -12.79 -10.61 24.38
C ASP A 373 -11.35 -10.90 23.98
N TYR A 374 -11.08 -12.16 23.63
CA TYR A 374 -9.78 -12.63 23.12
C TYR A 374 -10.06 -13.48 21.88
N LYS A 375 -9.61 -13.03 20.72
CA LYS A 375 -9.76 -13.77 19.46
C LYS A 375 -8.52 -14.58 19.16
N VAL A 376 -8.73 -15.79 18.67
CA VAL A 376 -7.67 -16.67 18.16
C VAL A 376 -8.12 -17.23 16.81
N ASP A 377 -7.46 -16.84 15.74
CA ASP A 377 -7.78 -17.28 14.38
C ASP A 377 -6.60 -17.98 13.76
N SER A 378 -6.87 -19.05 13.02
CA SER A 378 -5.93 -19.69 12.11
C SER A 378 -6.52 -19.61 10.70
N ARG A 379 -5.72 -19.14 9.74
CA ARG A 379 -6.21 -18.81 8.40
C ARG A 379 -5.33 -19.44 7.34
N ILE A 380 -5.97 -19.89 6.27
CA ILE A 380 -5.28 -20.32 5.05
C ILE A 380 -6.08 -19.83 3.85
N SER A 381 -5.39 -19.22 2.88
CA SER A 381 -6.05 -18.80 1.67
C SER A 381 -5.15 -18.99 0.46
N GLY A 382 -5.75 -19.02 -0.72
CA GLY A 382 -4.99 -19.14 -1.95
C GLY A 382 -5.87 -19.09 -3.18
N GLY A 383 -5.22 -18.90 -4.31
CA GLY A 383 -5.96 -18.73 -5.55
C GLY A 383 -5.10 -18.68 -6.79
N VAL A 384 -5.77 -18.38 -7.87
CA VAL A 384 -5.18 -18.27 -9.20
C VAL A 384 -5.72 -17.01 -9.88
N ARG A 385 -4.84 -16.30 -10.59
CA ARG A 385 -5.25 -15.21 -11.49
C ARG A 385 -4.61 -15.45 -12.85
N GLY A 386 -5.44 -15.52 -13.88
CA GLY A 386 -5.01 -15.62 -15.27
C GLY A 386 -5.33 -14.32 -16.01
N LEU A 387 -4.39 -13.84 -16.81
CA LEU A 387 -4.58 -12.67 -17.68
C LEU A 387 -4.06 -13.04 -19.07
N TRP A 388 -4.88 -12.85 -20.08
CA TRP A 388 -4.52 -13.02 -21.48
C TRP A 388 -4.72 -11.69 -22.18
N SER A 389 -3.71 -11.25 -22.92
CA SER A 389 -3.69 -9.96 -23.59
C SER A 389 -3.46 -10.16 -25.08
N TRP A 390 -4.29 -9.52 -25.89
CA TRP A 390 -4.19 -9.52 -27.34
C TRP A 390 -4.02 -8.10 -27.87
N GLU A 391 -3.07 -7.92 -28.83
CA GLU A 391 -2.84 -6.64 -29.48
C GLU A 391 -2.94 -6.79 -31.00
N SER A 392 -3.58 -5.81 -31.64
CA SER A 392 -3.50 -5.70 -33.11
C SER A 392 -2.08 -5.31 -33.52
N GLU A 393 -1.76 -5.52 -34.80
CA GLU A 393 -0.47 -5.10 -35.33
C GLU A 393 -0.28 -3.58 -35.14
N ARG A 394 0.91 -3.21 -34.72
CA ARG A 394 1.32 -1.81 -34.60
C ARG A 394 1.55 -1.24 -36.01
N SER A 395 1.21 0.02 -36.22
CA SER A 395 1.46 0.70 -37.47
C SER A 395 2.97 0.79 -37.73
N ASN A 396 3.41 0.42 -38.92
CA ASN A 396 4.81 0.36 -39.30
C ASN A 396 5.54 1.72 -39.33
N HIS A 397 4.88 2.81 -38.93
CA HIS A 397 5.41 4.16 -39.10
C HIS A 397 6.21 4.70 -37.92
N SER A 398 6.22 4.04 -36.78
CA SER A 398 7.11 4.38 -35.64
C SER A 398 7.19 3.22 -34.66
N GLU A 399 8.37 3.00 -34.10
CA GLU A 399 8.60 2.02 -33.03
C GLU A 399 7.81 2.33 -31.74
N ARG A 400 7.20 3.51 -31.67
CA ARG A 400 6.41 3.99 -30.52
C ARG A 400 4.91 4.00 -30.78
N SER A 401 4.42 3.41 -31.90
CA SER A 401 2.99 3.40 -32.16
C SER A 401 2.27 2.42 -31.24
N GLU A 402 1.27 2.92 -30.54
CA GLU A 402 0.37 2.10 -29.73
C GLU A 402 -0.48 1.21 -30.66
N PRO A 403 -0.83 -0.01 -30.22
CA PRO A 403 -1.71 -0.86 -31.03
C PRO A 403 -3.08 -0.19 -31.20
N ARG A 404 -3.67 -0.38 -32.38
CA ARG A 404 -5.03 0.19 -32.66
C ARG A 404 -6.11 -0.44 -31.77
N PHE A 405 -5.95 -1.71 -31.49
CA PHE A 405 -6.86 -2.46 -30.61
C PHE A 405 -6.05 -3.26 -29.62
N ARG A 406 -6.54 -3.28 -28.38
CA ARG A 406 -6.01 -4.16 -27.34
C ARG A 406 -7.19 -4.79 -26.59
N TRP A 407 -7.06 -6.07 -26.29
CA TRP A 407 -8.03 -6.81 -25.50
C TRP A 407 -7.32 -7.58 -24.40
N ASP A 408 -7.68 -7.28 -23.17
CA ASP A 408 -7.20 -7.96 -21.98
C ASP A 408 -8.40 -8.70 -21.35
N THR A 409 -8.26 -9.97 -21.05
CA THR A 409 -9.32 -10.75 -20.40
C THR A 409 -8.70 -11.71 -19.37
N GLY A 410 -9.45 -12.00 -18.33
CA GLY A 410 -8.91 -12.87 -17.31
C GLY A 410 -9.91 -13.37 -16.30
N ILE A 411 -9.37 -14.14 -15.36
CA ILE A 411 -10.11 -14.76 -14.27
C ILE A 411 -9.26 -14.70 -12.99
N GLU A 412 -9.90 -14.42 -11.86
CA GLU A 412 -9.29 -14.56 -10.54
C GLU A 412 -10.22 -15.40 -9.67
N TYR A 413 -9.71 -16.50 -9.15
CA TYR A 413 -10.41 -17.31 -8.16
C TYR A 413 -9.61 -17.31 -6.88
N HIS A 414 -10.27 -17.01 -5.75
CA HIS A 414 -9.63 -16.91 -4.46
C HIS A 414 -10.52 -17.58 -3.41
N ARG A 415 -9.93 -18.48 -2.62
CA ARG A 415 -10.62 -19.17 -1.54
C ARG A 415 -9.86 -19.00 -0.24
N ALA A 416 -10.60 -18.87 0.86
CA ALA A 416 -10.03 -18.77 2.21
C ALA A 416 -10.81 -19.67 3.17
N ALA A 417 -10.10 -20.21 4.15
CA ALA A 417 -10.68 -21.02 5.24
C ALA A 417 -10.08 -20.52 6.56
N TYR A 418 -10.93 -20.39 7.57
CA TYR A 418 -10.56 -19.92 8.91
C TYR A 418 -11.10 -20.85 9.97
N ASP A 419 -10.29 -21.13 11.00
CA ASP A 419 -10.79 -21.58 12.30
C ASP A 419 -10.72 -20.36 13.21
N ALA A 420 -11.87 -19.87 13.68
CA ALA A 420 -12.00 -18.58 14.37
C ALA A 420 -12.67 -18.76 15.71
N ARG A 421 -11.90 -18.57 16.78
CA ARG A 421 -12.38 -18.75 18.16
C ARG A 421 -12.41 -17.41 18.89
N ASN A 422 -13.48 -17.25 19.67
CA ASN A 422 -13.64 -16.07 20.53
C ASN A 422 -13.77 -16.55 21.98
N TYR A 423 -12.97 -15.95 22.84
CA TYR A 423 -12.91 -16.27 24.28
C TYR A 423 -13.15 -15.02 25.09
N GLY A 424 -13.43 -15.17 26.38
CA GLY A 424 -13.30 -14.09 27.35
C GLY A 424 -11.83 -13.68 27.48
N ASN A 425 -11.60 -12.44 27.88
CA ASN A 425 -10.24 -11.94 28.16
C ASN A 425 -10.07 -11.79 29.68
N ASN A 426 -9.18 -12.58 30.26
CA ASN A 426 -8.82 -12.52 31.68
C ASN A 426 -7.44 -11.87 31.84
N MET A 427 -7.42 -10.54 31.87
CA MET A 427 -6.18 -9.75 32.09
C MET A 427 -5.07 -10.12 31.10
N GLY A 428 -5.43 -10.24 29.81
CA GLY A 428 -4.47 -10.57 28.75
C GLY A 428 -4.28 -12.05 28.48
N THR A 429 -5.06 -12.90 29.16
CA THR A 429 -4.98 -14.37 28.95
C THR A 429 -6.34 -14.91 28.50
N VAL A 430 -6.29 -15.98 27.72
CA VAL A 430 -7.48 -16.70 27.25
C VAL A 430 -8.30 -17.21 28.44
N ASP A 431 -9.61 -16.91 28.46
CA ASP A 431 -10.56 -17.38 29.45
C ASP A 431 -11.54 -18.38 28.80
N THR A 432 -12.80 -18.34 29.19
CA THR A 432 -13.85 -19.24 28.71
C THR A 432 -14.14 -19.06 27.24
N LEU A 433 -14.30 -20.16 26.50
CA LEU A 433 -14.67 -20.14 25.07
C LEU A 433 -16.10 -19.61 24.91
N ASN A 434 -16.26 -18.54 24.17
CA ASN A 434 -17.55 -17.94 23.85
C ASN A 434 -18.19 -18.63 22.63
N PHE A 435 -17.43 -18.75 21.53
CA PHE A 435 -17.89 -19.49 20.35
C PHE A 435 -16.70 -19.90 19.47
N ASP A 436 -16.93 -20.95 18.66
CA ASP A 436 -15.94 -21.53 17.74
C ASP A 436 -16.59 -21.67 16.37
N ASP A 437 -16.04 -20.99 15.38
CA ASP A 437 -16.56 -20.97 14.01
C ASP A 437 -15.51 -21.50 13.03
N ARG A 438 -15.94 -22.37 12.12
CA ARG A 438 -15.19 -22.72 10.91
C ARG A 438 -15.81 -21.98 9.74
N ILE A 439 -14.99 -21.20 9.01
CA ILE A 439 -15.48 -20.28 8.00
C ILE A 439 -14.81 -20.59 6.68
N SER A 440 -15.59 -20.63 5.60
CA SER A 440 -15.10 -20.78 4.23
C SER A 440 -15.63 -19.61 3.39
N VAL A 441 -14.76 -19.01 2.61
CA VAL A 441 -15.12 -17.88 1.72
C VAL A 441 -14.57 -18.20 0.32
N GLN A 442 -15.38 -17.97 -0.71
CA GLN A 442 -14.98 -18.15 -2.10
C GLN A 442 -15.34 -16.91 -2.90
N GLN A 443 -14.43 -16.46 -3.73
CA GLN A 443 -14.62 -15.32 -4.61
C GLN A 443 -14.18 -15.69 -6.03
N LEU A 444 -15.03 -15.38 -7.01
CA LEU A 444 -14.73 -15.55 -8.42
C LEU A 444 -14.92 -14.19 -9.11
N LEU A 445 -13.91 -13.78 -9.87
CA LEU A 445 -13.91 -12.58 -10.70
C LEU A 445 -13.56 -12.99 -12.12
N ILE A 446 -14.43 -12.68 -13.09
CA ILE A 446 -14.13 -12.81 -14.52
C ILE A 446 -14.18 -11.40 -15.10
N PHE A 447 -13.11 -11.01 -15.80
CA PHE A 447 -12.99 -9.61 -16.26
C PHE A 447 -12.51 -9.54 -17.71
N SER A 448 -12.87 -8.43 -18.36
CA SER A 448 -12.47 -8.16 -19.74
C SER A 448 -12.36 -6.65 -19.95
N SER A 449 -11.30 -6.22 -20.65
CA SER A 449 -11.06 -4.81 -20.99
C SER A 449 -10.67 -4.71 -22.46
N PHE A 450 -11.35 -3.86 -23.21
CA PHE A 450 -11.10 -3.60 -24.61
C PHE A 450 -10.70 -2.14 -24.79
N GLN A 451 -9.60 -1.88 -25.47
CA GLN A 451 -9.14 -0.53 -25.81
C GLN A 451 -9.12 -0.34 -27.32
N TRP A 452 -9.57 0.80 -27.76
CA TRP A 452 -9.62 1.19 -29.17
C TRP A 452 -9.02 2.59 -29.34
N GLN A 453 -7.91 2.66 -30.08
CA GLN A 453 -7.32 3.91 -30.54
C GLN A 453 -8.13 4.37 -31.76
N ILE A 454 -9.17 5.19 -31.51
CA ILE A 454 -10.11 5.64 -32.56
C ILE A 454 -9.38 6.55 -33.56
N THR A 455 -8.62 7.53 -33.02
CA THR A 455 -7.73 8.40 -33.79
C THR A 455 -6.39 8.47 -33.05
N PRO A 456 -5.33 9.03 -33.63
CA PRO A 456 -4.06 9.21 -32.88
C PRO A 456 -4.22 10.00 -31.57
N SER A 457 -5.29 10.79 -31.43
CA SER A 457 -5.54 11.61 -30.24
C SER A 457 -6.65 11.09 -29.35
N LEU A 458 -7.48 10.15 -29.80
CA LEU A 458 -8.67 9.72 -29.05
C LEU A 458 -8.64 8.21 -28.80
N ARG A 459 -8.67 7.84 -27.53
CA ARG A 459 -8.71 6.45 -27.08
C ARG A 459 -9.97 6.19 -26.28
N LEU A 460 -10.62 5.08 -26.56
CA LEU A 460 -11.77 4.57 -25.82
C LEU A 460 -11.36 3.28 -25.09
N GLN A 461 -11.76 3.14 -23.84
CA GLN A 461 -11.68 1.90 -23.09
C GLN A 461 -13.08 1.49 -22.65
N PHE A 462 -13.41 0.24 -22.86
CA PHE A 462 -14.56 -0.43 -22.24
C PHE A 462 -14.05 -1.61 -21.43
N ALA A 463 -14.39 -1.65 -20.15
CA ALA A 463 -14.00 -2.76 -19.27
C ALA A 463 -15.19 -3.23 -18.47
N GLN A 464 -15.22 -4.50 -18.10
CA GLN A 464 -16.30 -5.06 -17.29
C GLN A 464 -15.81 -6.27 -16.51
N SER A 465 -16.50 -6.55 -15.43
CA SER A 465 -16.32 -7.83 -14.72
C SER A 465 -17.65 -8.37 -14.21
N ILE A 466 -17.61 -9.67 -13.94
CA ILE A 466 -18.67 -10.41 -13.24
C ILE A 466 -18.03 -10.98 -11.98
N ASN A 467 -18.69 -10.78 -10.84
CA ASN A 467 -18.16 -11.13 -9.53
C ASN A 467 -19.17 -11.96 -8.75
N ASP A 468 -18.69 -13.08 -8.20
CA ASP A 468 -19.45 -13.98 -7.34
C ASP A 468 -18.74 -14.11 -6.00
N LEU A 469 -19.49 -14.07 -4.89
CA LEU A 469 -18.94 -14.16 -3.54
C LEU A 469 -19.87 -14.97 -2.64
N ASN A 470 -19.30 -15.94 -1.92
CA ASN A 470 -20.04 -16.84 -1.05
C ASN A 470 -19.31 -17.02 0.28
N TYR A 471 -20.07 -16.94 1.38
CA TYR A 471 -19.59 -17.25 2.73
C TYR A 471 -20.34 -18.47 3.26
N SER A 472 -19.63 -19.35 3.99
CA SER A 472 -20.22 -20.40 4.81
C SER A 472 -19.59 -20.33 6.20
N ILE A 473 -20.41 -20.16 7.23
CA ILE A 473 -19.99 -20.08 8.64
C ILE A 473 -20.62 -21.26 9.37
N ASP A 474 -19.78 -22.18 9.82
CA ASP A 474 -20.20 -23.39 10.55
C ASP A 474 -19.85 -23.19 12.03
N ARG A 475 -20.84 -22.83 12.84
CA ARG A 475 -20.66 -22.63 14.28
C ARG A 475 -20.64 -23.98 15.01
N LEU A 476 -19.44 -24.39 15.41
CA LEU A 476 -19.18 -25.67 16.06
C LEU A 476 -19.56 -25.63 17.55
N PHE A 477 -19.45 -24.47 18.18
CA PHE A 477 -19.75 -24.25 19.59
C PHE A 477 -20.26 -22.83 19.80
N ALA A 478 -21.22 -22.67 20.70
CA ALA A 478 -21.67 -21.35 21.21
C ALA A 478 -22.05 -21.47 22.68
N ALA A 479 -21.44 -20.64 23.52
CA ALA A 479 -21.86 -20.47 24.91
C ALA A 479 -23.21 -19.74 24.96
N TYR A 480 -23.88 -19.84 26.09
CA TYR A 480 -25.16 -19.14 26.29
C TYR A 480 -25.02 -17.63 26.03
N GLY A 481 -25.87 -17.12 25.16
CA GLY A 481 -25.86 -15.70 24.77
C GLY A 481 -25.05 -15.38 23.52
N TYR A 482 -24.34 -16.35 22.94
CA TYR A 482 -23.49 -16.14 21.76
C TYR A 482 -24.06 -16.79 20.46
N GLY A 483 -25.38 -16.98 20.44
CA GLY A 483 -26.07 -17.55 19.28
C GLY A 483 -26.22 -19.06 19.40
N ASN A 484 -26.45 -19.72 18.27
CA ASN A 484 -26.70 -21.17 18.19
C ASN A 484 -25.67 -21.86 17.30
N THR A 485 -25.40 -23.13 17.56
CA THR A 485 -24.59 -23.98 16.65
C THR A 485 -25.33 -24.24 15.36
N GLY A 486 -24.59 -24.49 14.30
CA GLY A 486 -25.16 -24.80 12.98
C GLY A 486 -24.44 -24.03 11.87
N THR A 487 -24.85 -24.28 10.65
CA THR A 487 -24.25 -23.71 9.45
C THR A 487 -25.11 -22.56 8.93
N ILE A 488 -24.48 -21.44 8.62
CA ILE A 488 -25.09 -20.26 8.01
C ILE A 488 -24.36 -20.00 6.69
N ASP A 489 -25.09 -20.09 5.59
CA ASP A 489 -24.57 -19.79 4.27
C ASP A 489 -25.09 -18.43 3.80
N ARG A 490 -24.22 -17.64 3.19
CA ARG A 490 -24.58 -16.35 2.62
C ARG A 490 -23.98 -16.24 1.21
N THR A 491 -24.85 -16.20 0.21
CA THR A 491 -24.48 -15.96 -1.19
C THR A 491 -24.93 -14.53 -1.55
N PHE A 492 -24.02 -13.74 -2.09
CA PHE A 492 -24.34 -12.40 -2.55
C PHE A 492 -24.79 -12.43 -4.00
N ASP A 493 -25.62 -11.46 -4.38
CA ASP A 493 -26.07 -11.31 -5.76
C ASP A 493 -24.86 -11.10 -6.68
N LEU A 494 -24.91 -11.73 -7.84
CA LEU A 494 -23.88 -11.60 -8.87
C LEU A 494 -23.70 -10.14 -9.27
N GLN A 495 -22.50 -9.62 -9.18
CA GLN A 495 -22.23 -8.20 -9.47
C GLN A 495 -21.61 -8.03 -10.85
N TRP A 496 -22.30 -7.31 -11.72
CA TRP A 496 -21.78 -6.84 -13.00
C TRP A 496 -21.24 -5.43 -12.84
N VAL A 497 -19.96 -5.24 -13.22
CA VAL A 497 -19.20 -4.03 -12.90
C VAL A 497 -18.60 -3.45 -14.19
N PRO A 498 -19.35 -2.60 -14.90
CA PRO A 498 -18.87 -1.96 -16.13
C PRO A 498 -18.07 -0.69 -15.87
N ARG A 499 -17.19 -0.36 -16.82
CA ARG A 499 -16.41 0.88 -16.87
C ARG A 499 -16.27 1.32 -18.32
N ILE A 500 -16.41 2.62 -18.56
CA ILE A 500 -16.12 3.26 -19.86
C ILE A 500 -15.15 4.41 -19.57
N GLY A 501 -14.09 4.51 -20.35
CA GLY A 501 -13.13 5.61 -20.24
C GLY A 501 -12.77 6.17 -21.61
N LEU A 502 -12.72 7.48 -21.72
CA LEU A 502 -12.23 8.20 -22.88
C LEU A 502 -11.00 8.97 -22.49
N ASN A 503 -9.95 8.90 -23.30
CA ASN A 503 -8.77 9.74 -23.15
C ASN A 503 -8.56 10.50 -24.45
N TYR A 504 -8.41 11.83 -24.35
CA TYR A 504 -8.18 12.71 -25.51
C TYR A 504 -6.87 13.46 -25.33
N ARG A 505 -5.95 13.24 -26.28
CA ARG A 505 -4.65 13.92 -26.32
C ARG A 505 -4.81 15.23 -27.09
N ILE A 506 -4.80 16.35 -26.36
CA ILE A 506 -4.91 17.69 -26.94
C ILE A 506 -3.60 18.03 -27.67
N ASN A 507 -2.47 17.70 -27.05
CA ASN A 507 -1.13 17.77 -27.64
C ASN A 507 -0.21 16.77 -26.95
N PRO A 508 1.04 16.59 -27.33
CA PRO A 508 1.91 15.57 -26.72
C PRO A 508 2.13 15.69 -25.21
N GLU A 509 1.91 16.85 -24.63
CA GLU A 509 2.16 17.15 -23.22
C GLU A 509 0.87 17.39 -22.43
N LEU A 510 -0.31 17.39 -23.07
CA LEU A 510 -1.59 17.72 -22.45
C LEU A 510 -2.67 16.74 -22.87
N THR A 511 -3.26 16.07 -21.90
CA THR A 511 -4.35 15.12 -22.11
C THR A 511 -5.51 15.40 -21.17
N THR A 512 -6.71 15.00 -21.59
CA THR A 512 -7.88 15.01 -20.73
C THR A 512 -8.58 13.66 -20.81
N HIS A 513 -9.22 13.26 -19.72
CA HIS A 513 -9.97 12.00 -19.70
C HIS A 513 -11.35 12.19 -19.07
N LEU A 514 -12.27 11.36 -19.50
CA LEU A 514 -13.61 11.26 -18.93
C LEU A 514 -13.89 9.79 -18.67
N SER A 515 -14.40 9.45 -17.50
CA SER A 515 -14.73 8.06 -17.21
C SER A 515 -16.05 7.92 -16.45
N PHE A 516 -16.70 6.79 -16.69
CA PHE A 516 -17.84 6.29 -15.94
C PHE A 516 -17.44 4.91 -15.39
N ALA A 517 -17.69 4.67 -14.12
CA ALA A 517 -17.36 3.37 -13.51
C ALA A 517 -18.40 3.01 -12.45
N ARG A 518 -18.86 1.76 -12.49
CA ARG A 518 -19.61 1.17 -11.40
C ARG A 518 -18.66 0.34 -10.53
N GLY A 519 -18.92 0.28 -9.23
CA GLY A 519 -18.20 -0.56 -8.29
C GLY A 519 -19.15 -1.16 -7.27
N PHE A 520 -18.62 -2.06 -6.47
CA PHE A 520 -19.36 -2.65 -5.36
C PHE A 520 -18.38 -3.01 -4.24
N SER A 521 -18.90 -3.09 -3.02
CA SER A 521 -18.13 -3.58 -1.86
C SER A 521 -19.06 -4.43 -1.00
N PRO A 522 -18.87 -5.75 -0.98
CA PRO A 522 -19.66 -6.59 -0.10
C PRO A 522 -19.28 -6.34 1.36
N PRO A 523 -20.15 -6.66 2.32
CA PRO A 523 -19.76 -6.61 3.72
C PRO A 523 -18.56 -7.52 3.99
N THR A 524 -17.66 -7.07 4.83
CA THR A 524 -16.54 -7.91 5.30
C THR A 524 -17.06 -8.97 6.29
N LEU A 525 -16.25 -9.98 6.53
CA LEU A 525 -16.60 -11.01 7.51
C LEU A 525 -16.82 -10.40 8.90
N GLU A 526 -16.03 -9.40 9.28
CA GLU A 526 -16.13 -8.74 10.58
C GLU A 526 -17.42 -7.90 10.71
N GLU A 527 -17.97 -7.44 9.61
CA GLU A 527 -19.26 -6.73 9.60
C GLU A 527 -20.43 -7.70 9.69
N ILE A 528 -20.32 -8.86 9.07
CA ILE A 528 -21.35 -9.91 9.11
C ILE A 528 -21.34 -10.59 10.48
N ARG A 529 -20.16 -10.91 11.03
CA ARG A 529 -19.97 -11.72 12.24
C ARG A 529 -19.41 -10.86 13.37
N THR A 530 -20.29 -10.51 14.31
CA THR A 530 -19.91 -9.60 15.40
C THR A 530 -19.18 -10.34 16.53
N ASN A 531 -18.50 -9.58 17.40
CA ASN A 531 -17.82 -10.12 18.58
C ASN A 531 -18.78 -10.71 19.62
N GLU A 532 -20.06 -10.37 19.54
CA GLU A 532 -21.11 -10.96 20.43
C GLU A 532 -21.69 -12.26 19.84
N GLY A 533 -21.12 -12.78 18.75
CA GLY A 533 -21.54 -14.02 18.12
C GLY A 533 -22.74 -13.90 17.18
N ALA A 534 -23.30 -12.69 17.03
CA ALA A 534 -24.37 -12.50 16.06
C ALA A 534 -23.82 -12.59 14.62
N VAL A 535 -24.61 -13.14 13.73
CA VAL A 535 -24.30 -13.22 12.29
C VAL A 535 -25.41 -12.46 11.55
N ASN A 536 -25.04 -11.32 10.97
CA ASN A 536 -25.97 -10.44 10.25
C ASN A 536 -26.03 -10.82 8.76
N THR A 537 -26.94 -11.70 8.40
CA THR A 537 -27.14 -12.12 7.02
C THR A 537 -27.93 -11.11 6.17
N GLY A 538 -28.45 -10.05 6.79
CA GLY A 538 -29.23 -9.01 6.11
C GLY A 538 -28.40 -7.89 5.49
N LEU A 539 -27.09 -7.86 5.72
CA LEU A 539 -26.24 -6.84 5.10
C LEU A 539 -26.09 -7.11 3.60
N GLU A 540 -26.28 -6.05 2.83
CA GLU A 540 -26.13 -6.07 1.38
C GLU A 540 -24.85 -5.37 0.93
N ALA A 541 -24.41 -5.65 -0.30
CA ALA A 541 -23.23 -4.98 -0.86
C ALA A 541 -23.51 -3.50 -1.15
N GLU A 542 -22.56 -2.67 -0.83
CA GLU A 542 -22.56 -1.25 -1.23
C GLU A 542 -22.36 -1.17 -2.75
N ILE A 543 -23.15 -0.34 -3.42
CA ILE A 543 -23.05 -0.14 -4.89
C ILE A 543 -22.66 1.31 -5.15
N GLY A 544 -21.48 1.48 -5.76
CA GLY A 544 -20.97 2.80 -6.11
C GLY A 544 -21.02 3.09 -7.61
N THR A 545 -21.32 4.33 -7.97
CA THR A 545 -21.28 4.80 -9.36
C THR A 545 -20.48 6.09 -9.39
N ASN A 546 -19.51 6.18 -10.28
CA ASN A 546 -18.59 7.30 -10.39
C ASN A 546 -18.56 7.86 -11.81
N ILE A 547 -18.66 9.19 -11.93
CA ILE A 547 -18.34 9.91 -13.14
C ILE A 547 -17.16 10.84 -12.81
N GLU A 548 -16.15 10.85 -13.67
CA GLU A 548 -14.93 11.60 -13.42
C GLU A 548 -14.41 12.26 -14.68
N TRP A 549 -13.97 13.50 -14.54
CA TRP A 549 -13.25 14.23 -15.57
C TRP A 549 -11.90 14.68 -15.02
N GLY A 550 -10.83 14.48 -15.80
CA GLY A 550 -9.49 14.82 -15.38
C GLY A 550 -8.64 15.42 -16.50
N VAL A 551 -7.57 16.10 -16.08
CA VAL A 551 -6.59 16.75 -16.97
C VAL A 551 -5.19 16.43 -16.46
N ARG A 552 -4.29 16.06 -17.38
CA ARG A 552 -2.87 15.87 -17.10
C ARG A 552 -2.04 16.68 -18.04
N ALA A 553 -0.99 17.36 -17.51
CA ALA A 553 -0.15 18.22 -18.32
C ALA A 553 1.29 18.23 -17.82
N TYR A 554 2.23 18.18 -18.78
CA TYR A 554 3.59 18.64 -18.56
C TYR A 554 3.68 20.09 -19.00
N LEU A 555 4.24 20.96 -18.14
CA LEU A 555 4.32 22.40 -18.37
C LEU A 555 5.80 22.86 -18.33
N PHE A 556 6.08 24.01 -18.99
CA PHE A 556 7.38 24.68 -18.93
C PHE A 556 8.55 23.75 -19.32
N ASN A 557 8.46 23.16 -20.52
CA ASN A 557 9.44 22.20 -21.03
C ASN A 557 9.62 21.00 -20.07
N LYS A 558 8.49 20.44 -19.60
CA LYS A 558 8.45 19.27 -18.70
C LYS A 558 9.11 19.48 -17.34
N ARG A 559 9.21 20.73 -16.88
CA ARG A 559 9.70 21.02 -15.52
C ARG A 559 8.60 20.90 -14.46
N TRP A 560 7.35 20.91 -14.87
CA TRP A 560 6.19 20.80 -13.98
C TRP A 560 5.23 19.76 -14.53
N PHE A 561 4.67 18.99 -13.65
CA PHE A 561 3.61 18.02 -13.95
C PHE A 561 2.38 18.37 -13.13
N VAL A 562 1.22 18.34 -13.76
CA VAL A 562 -0.07 18.62 -13.14
C VAL A 562 -0.99 17.43 -13.46
N ASP A 563 -1.68 16.91 -12.44
CA ASP A 563 -2.74 15.90 -12.60
C ASP A 563 -3.89 16.33 -11.70
N GLY A 564 -4.99 16.76 -12.33
CA GLY A 564 -6.18 17.22 -11.62
C GLY A 564 -7.42 16.48 -12.08
N SER A 565 -8.33 16.21 -11.15
CA SER A 565 -9.60 15.57 -11.47
C SER A 565 -10.73 16.10 -10.62
N VAL A 566 -11.94 16.10 -11.19
CA VAL A 566 -13.20 16.29 -10.48
C VAL A 566 -14.06 15.06 -10.72
N PHE A 567 -14.81 14.67 -9.70
CA PHE A 567 -15.65 13.48 -9.80
C PHE A 567 -16.95 13.68 -9.02
N TYR A 568 -17.91 12.85 -9.36
CA TYR A 568 -19.18 12.75 -8.64
C TYR A 568 -19.46 11.27 -8.43
N PHE A 569 -19.49 10.86 -7.15
CA PHE A 569 -19.68 9.48 -6.76
C PHE A 569 -20.96 9.33 -5.96
N TRP A 570 -21.81 8.39 -6.35
CA TRP A 570 -23.00 7.98 -5.61
C TRP A 570 -22.74 6.64 -4.96
N LEU A 571 -23.09 6.50 -3.70
CA LEU A 571 -23.02 5.23 -3.01
C LEU A 571 -24.39 4.88 -2.46
N ASN A 572 -24.90 3.73 -2.87
CA ASN A 572 -26.15 3.16 -2.36
C ASN A 572 -25.84 2.02 -1.40
N GLU A 573 -26.73 1.77 -0.46
CA GLU A 573 -26.60 0.72 0.53
C GLU A 573 -25.30 0.85 1.36
N ALA A 574 -24.87 2.09 1.64
CA ALA A 574 -23.66 2.35 2.41
C ALA A 574 -23.71 1.63 3.76
N ILE A 575 -22.67 0.87 4.08
CA ILE A 575 -22.56 0.17 5.37
C ILE A 575 -21.96 1.13 6.38
N VAL A 576 -22.69 1.37 7.46
CA VAL A 576 -22.25 2.24 8.55
C VAL A 576 -22.17 1.47 9.85
N GLN A 577 -21.29 1.93 10.73
CA GLN A 577 -21.12 1.31 12.03
C GLN A 577 -21.81 2.13 13.11
N GLN A 578 -22.31 1.41 14.11
CA GLN A 578 -22.77 1.99 15.36
C GLN A 578 -22.09 1.22 16.50
N GLN A 579 -21.84 1.88 17.60
CA GLN A 579 -21.27 1.23 18.77
C GLN A 579 -22.33 1.10 19.87
N THR A 580 -22.49 -0.11 20.38
CA THR A 580 -23.40 -0.38 21.50
C THR A 580 -22.84 0.20 22.81
N GLU A 581 -23.66 0.24 23.86
CA GLU A 581 -23.23 0.66 25.20
C GLU A 581 -22.07 -0.18 25.76
N ARG A 582 -21.96 -1.43 25.34
CA ARG A 582 -20.84 -2.32 25.71
C ARG A 582 -19.57 -2.03 24.91
N GLY A 583 -19.66 -1.22 23.84
CA GLY A 583 -18.55 -0.92 22.97
C GLY A 583 -18.44 -1.86 21.77
N THR A 584 -19.39 -2.76 21.61
CA THR A 584 -19.43 -3.67 20.46
C THR A 584 -19.89 -2.92 19.21
N LEU A 585 -19.28 -3.24 18.08
CA LEU A 585 -19.66 -2.66 16.80
C LEU A 585 -20.75 -3.48 16.14
N VAL A 586 -21.78 -2.81 15.63
CA VAL A 586 -22.84 -3.38 14.83
C VAL A 586 -22.97 -2.59 13.53
N PHE A 587 -23.44 -3.24 12.47
CA PHE A 587 -23.43 -2.71 11.11
C PHE A 587 -24.80 -2.78 10.47
N GLN A 588 -25.11 -1.78 9.66
CA GLN A 588 -26.34 -1.75 8.87
C GLN A 588 -26.13 -0.97 7.58
N ASN A 589 -26.92 -1.27 6.57
CA ASN A 589 -26.96 -0.45 5.35
C ASN A 589 -27.68 0.87 5.66
N ALA A 590 -27.05 1.99 5.32
CA ALA A 590 -27.53 3.33 5.75
C ALA A 590 -28.32 4.11 4.73
N GLY A 591 -28.48 3.58 3.51
CA GLY A 591 -29.15 4.31 2.45
C GLY A 591 -28.15 4.89 1.44
N GLU A 592 -28.16 6.22 1.24
CA GLU A 592 -27.43 6.83 0.11
C GLU A 592 -26.49 7.94 0.56
N THR A 593 -25.33 8.02 -0.10
CA THR A 593 -24.44 9.18 0.03
C THR A 593 -24.17 9.80 -1.33
N ILE A 594 -23.86 11.10 -1.34
CA ILE A 594 -23.34 11.80 -2.51
C ILE A 594 -21.96 12.38 -2.16
N GLN A 595 -21.03 12.17 -3.08
CA GLN A 595 -19.63 12.44 -2.82
C GLN A 595 -18.99 13.15 -4.02
N PRO A 596 -19.32 14.46 -4.24
CA PRO A 596 -18.60 15.26 -5.24
C PRO A 596 -17.23 15.61 -4.72
N GLY A 597 -16.20 15.50 -5.57
CA GLY A 597 -14.84 15.78 -5.09
C GLY A 597 -13.94 16.38 -6.16
N ALA A 598 -12.88 17.02 -5.69
CA ALA A 598 -11.81 17.54 -6.53
C ALA A 598 -10.45 17.14 -5.95
N GLU A 599 -9.53 16.76 -6.82
CA GLU A 599 -8.18 16.36 -6.45
C GLU A 599 -7.16 17.04 -7.34
N LEU A 600 -6.00 17.38 -6.77
CA LEU A 600 -4.90 17.98 -7.51
C LEU A 600 -3.57 17.42 -7.03
N ARG A 601 -2.75 17.01 -8.00
CA ARG A 601 -1.32 16.71 -7.82
C ARG A 601 -0.54 17.69 -8.66
N LEU A 602 0.46 18.33 -8.06
CA LEU A 602 1.38 19.25 -8.73
C LEU A 602 2.80 18.88 -8.32
N GLU A 603 3.66 18.66 -9.29
CA GLU A 603 5.07 18.41 -9.03
C GLU A 603 5.90 19.30 -9.95
N GLY A 604 6.98 19.86 -9.42
CA GLY A 604 7.80 20.74 -10.23
C GLY A 604 9.21 20.86 -9.69
N SER A 605 10.11 21.24 -10.60
CA SER A 605 11.51 21.49 -10.28
C SER A 605 11.89 22.89 -10.81
N MET A 606 12.49 23.70 -9.94
CA MET A 606 12.95 25.05 -10.31
C MET A 606 14.27 25.34 -9.59
N TRP A 607 15.36 25.48 -10.37
CA TRP A 607 16.72 25.62 -9.87
C TRP A 607 17.11 24.36 -9.04
N LYS A 608 17.36 24.54 -7.74
CA LYS A 608 17.72 23.48 -6.79
C LYS A 608 16.57 23.21 -5.80
N LEU A 609 15.34 23.52 -6.20
CA LEU A 609 14.16 23.29 -5.39
C LEU A 609 13.20 22.39 -6.14
N ASP A 610 12.80 21.30 -5.49
CA ASP A 610 11.70 20.48 -5.95
C ASP A 610 10.48 20.75 -5.08
N TYR A 611 9.32 20.82 -5.71
CA TYR A 611 8.05 21.07 -5.05
C TYR A 611 7.05 19.98 -5.38
N THR A 612 6.36 19.50 -4.37
CA THR A 612 5.24 18.56 -4.51
C THR A 612 4.03 19.07 -3.75
N PHE A 613 2.88 19.02 -4.37
CA PHE A 613 1.59 19.28 -3.74
C PHE A 613 0.62 18.16 -4.09
N ALA A 614 -0.09 17.65 -3.07
CA ALA A 614 -1.18 16.68 -3.24
C ALA A 614 -2.34 17.11 -2.34
N GLY A 615 -3.48 17.45 -2.94
CA GLY A 615 -4.61 17.94 -2.18
C GLY A 615 -5.95 17.44 -2.66
N SER A 616 -6.96 17.50 -1.79
CA SER A 616 -8.33 17.10 -2.10
C SER A 616 -9.35 17.98 -1.38
N TYR A 617 -10.50 18.11 -2.01
CA TYR A 617 -11.66 18.83 -1.48
C TYR A 617 -12.90 17.96 -1.62
N TYR A 618 -13.56 17.61 -0.51
CA TYR A 618 -14.60 16.59 -0.41
C TYR A 618 -15.80 17.09 0.39
N PRO A 619 -16.73 17.84 -0.22
CA PRO A 619 -17.97 18.22 0.43
C PRO A 619 -19.00 17.07 0.35
N PHE A 620 -18.65 15.94 0.95
CA PHE A 620 -19.45 14.71 0.92
C PHE A 620 -20.57 14.78 1.95
N GLU A 621 -21.74 14.22 1.63
CA GLU A 621 -22.90 14.23 2.53
C GLU A 621 -23.75 12.97 2.40
N PHE A 622 -24.49 12.68 3.46
CA PHE A 622 -25.56 11.69 3.44
C PHE A 622 -26.74 12.27 2.65
N LYS A 623 -27.15 11.61 1.60
CA LYS A 623 -28.31 12.03 0.82
C LYS A 623 -29.60 11.51 1.47
N ARG A 624 -29.57 10.27 1.95
CA ARG A 624 -30.67 9.63 2.64
C ARG A 624 -30.11 8.68 3.68
N TYR A 625 -30.27 9.02 4.96
CA TYR A 625 -29.75 8.20 6.04
C TYR A 625 -30.66 8.37 7.28
N GLN A 626 -31.39 7.30 7.58
CA GLN A 626 -32.30 7.29 8.72
C GLN A 626 -32.09 6.03 9.55
N THR A 627 -32.03 6.18 10.85
CA THR A 627 -31.88 5.09 11.82
C THR A 627 -32.87 5.33 12.96
N ASN A 628 -32.91 4.39 13.91
CA ASN A 628 -33.67 4.58 15.13
C ASN A 628 -33.11 5.71 16.04
N GLN A 629 -31.89 6.19 15.75
CA GLN A 629 -31.25 7.30 16.47
C GLN A 629 -31.58 8.67 15.87
N GLY A 630 -32.07 8.71 14.62
CA GLY A 630 -32.40 9.98 14.00
C GLY A 630 -32.36 9.95 12.48
N VAL A 631 -32.57 11.14 11.90
CA VAL A 631 -32.48 11.41 10.46
C VAL A 631 -31.24 12.26 10.23
N PHE A 632 -30.35 11.79 9.37
CA PHE A 632 -29.06 12.41 9.13
C PHE A 632 -28.92 12.94 7.69
N ASP A 633 -30.04 13.07 6.97
CA ASP A 633 -30.07 13.59 5.59
C ASP A 633 -29.40 14.98 5.53
N GLY A 634 -28.49 15.19 4.58
CA GLY A 634 -27.77 16.44 4.39
C GLY A 634 -26.61 16.68 5.35
N LYS A 635 -26.33 15.73 6.27
CA LYS A 635 -25.17 15.83 7.15
C LYS A 635 -23.89 15.45 6.41
N ALA A 636 -22.76 16.08 6.77
CA ALA A 636 -21.46 15.74 6.24
C ALA A 636 -21.08 14.30 6.61
N LEU A 637 -20.39 13.59 5.70
CA LEU A 637 -19.98 12.21 5.95
C LEU A 637 -19.01 12.12 7.12
N THR A 638 -19.35 11.27 8.08
CA THR A 638 -18.57 11.06 9.30
C THR A 638 -17.16 10.56 8.98
N GLY A 639 -16.16 11.15 9.64
CA GLY A 639 -14.77 10.74 9.48
C GLY A 639 -14.09 11.24 8.20
N VAL A 640 -14.74 12.12 7.43
CA VAL A 640 -14.16 12.63 6.18
C VAL A 640 -13.87 14.14 6.33
N PRO A 641 -12.60 14.55 6.28
CA PRO A 641 -12.27 15.99 6.29
C PRO A 641 -12.64 16.61 4.94
N LYS A 642 -13.22 17.79 4.99
CA LYS A 642 -13.64 18.51 3.77
C LYS A 642 -12.44 18.91 2.90
N THR A 643 -11.32 19.24 3.53
CA THR A 643 -10.08 19.62 2.84
C THR A 643 -8.88 18.95 3.50
N GLN A 644 -8.03 18.34 2.69
CA GLN A 644 -6.74 17.87 3.17
C GLN A 644 -5.69 18.10 2.07
N PHE A 645 -4.47 18.44 2.47
CA PHE A 645 -3.37 18.48 1.52
C PHE A 645 -2.02 18.26 2.20
N LEU A 646 -1.08 17.82 1.40
CA LEU A 646 0.34 17.76 1.72
C LEU A 646 1.10 18.60 0.70
N GLN A 647 2.02 19.43 1.15
CA GLN A 647 2.99 20.09 0.28
C GLN A 647 4.39 19.85 0.82
N GLN A 648 5.34 19.68 -0.09
CA GLN A 648 6.72 19.38 0.24
C GLN A 648 7.66 20.19 -0.62
N ILE A 649 8.69 20.74 0.02
CA ILE A 649 9.80 21.39 -0.67
C ILE A 649 11.06 20.61 -0.34
N THR A 650 11.84 20.27 -1.36
CA THR A 650 13.15 19.65 -1.23
C THR A 650 14.17 20.61 -1.82
N ALA A 651 15.18 21.00 -1.02
CA ALA A 651 16.22 21.94 -1.42
C ALA A 651 17.58 21.24 -1.39
N GLU A 652 18.31 21.36 -2.50
CA GLU A 652 19.67 20.83 -2.62
C GLU A 652 20.70 21.92 -2.31
N PHE A 653 21.65 21.60 -1.45
CA PHE A 653 22.75 22.47 -1.05
C PHE A 653 24.09 21.90 -1.50
N PRO A 654 25.15 22.73 -1.54
CA PRO A 654 26.51 22.23 -1.81
C PRO A 654 26.91 21.11 -0.84
N MET A 655 27.85 20.28 -1.24
CA MET A 655 28.41 19.14 -0.46
C MET A 655 27.42 18.01 -0.28
N ASP A 656 26.52 17.79 -1.25
CA ASP A 656 25.56 16.68 -1.27
C ASP A 656 24.57 16.69 -0.08
N ILE A 657 24.23 17.89 0.40
CA ILE A 657 23.26 18.09 1.49
C ILE A 657 21.90 18.39 0.88
N GLU A 658 20.87 17.76 1.41
CA GLU A 658 19.48 17.98 1.02
C GLU A 658 18.64 18.30 2.26
N LEU A 659 17.79 19.31 2.16
CA LEU A 659 16.77 19.62 3.19
C LEU A 659 15.39 19.41 2.57
N GLN A 660 14.60 18.55 3.18
CA GLN A 660 13.21 18.32 2.83
C GLN A 660 12.32 18.87 3.95
N VAL A 661 11.33 19.68 3.59
CA VAL A 661 10.31 20.18 4.53
C VAL A 661 8.95 19.84 3.95
N SER A 662 8.12 19.17 4.72
CA SER A 662 6.74 18.88 4.33
C SER A 662 5.77 19.48 5.33
N HIS A 663 4.65 19.98 4.81
CA HIS A 663 3.55 20.55 5.59
C HIS A 663 2.27 19.83 5.21
N GLN A 664 1.59 19.28 6.20
CA GLN A 664 0.32 18.59 6.06
C GLN A 664 -0.77 19.40 6.75
N TYR A 665 -1.91 19.54 6.08
CA TYR A 665 -3.10 20.18 6.61
C TYR A 665 -4.28 19.24 6.50
N GLN A 666 -5.11 19.22 7.55
CA GLN A 666 -6.41 18.57 7.54
C GLN A 666 -7.43 19.53 8.17
N SER A 667 -8.54 19.76 7.50
CA SER A 667 -9.65 20.55 8.05
C SER A 667 -10.35 19.79 9.18
N GLU A 668 -11.22 20.48 9.91
CA GLU A 668 -12.13 19.82 10.86
C GLU A 668 -12.89 18.69 10.16
N LEU A 669 -13.29 17.67 10.94
CA LEU A 669 -14.09 16.56 10.41
C LEU A 669 -15.12 16.11 11.45
N PRO A 670 -16.31 15.68 11.00
CA PRO A 670 -17.33 15.21 11.94
C PRO A 670 -16.97 13.84 12.50
N LEU A 671 -17.16 13.67 13.82
CA LEU A 671 -16.84 12.44 14.54
C LEU A 671 -18.09 11.57 14.79
N ASP A 672 -19.29 12.13 14.55
CA ASP A 672 -20.56 11.41 14.68
C ASP A 672 -21.49 11.75 13.50
N ASP A 673 -22.42 10.85 13.21
CA ASP A 673 -23.34 10.98 12.07
C ASP A 673 -24.27 12.18 12.20
N ALA A 674 -24.55 12.61 13.41
CA ALA A 674 -25.37 13.79 13.69
C ALA A 674 -24.63 15.11 13.47
N ASN A 675 -23.30 15.05 13.24
CA ASN A 675 -22.41 16.21 13.11
C ASN A 675 -22.48 17.11 14.37
N THR A 676 -22.54 16.50 15.55
CA THR A 676 -22.57 17.25 16.81
C THR A 676 -21.17 17.43 17.42
N VAL A 677 -20.24 16.57 17.06
CA VAL A 677 -18.85 16.62 17.53
C VAL A 677 -17.92 16.64 16.34
N PHE A 678 -16.94 17.54 16.37
CA PHE A 678 -15.92 17.67 15.31
C PHE A 678 -14.52 17.54 15.90
N ALA A 679 -13.62 16.91 15.16
CA ALA A 679 -12.19 17.01 15.41
C ALA A 679 -11.67 18.33 14.82
N ASP A 680 -10.80 18.99 15.58
CA ASP A 680 -10.24 20.28 15.16
C ASP A 680 -9.33 20.14 13.91
N ALA A 681 -9.31 21.19 13.10
CA ALA A 681 -8.36 21.32 12.01
C ALA A 681 -6.92 21.40 12.57
N HIS A 682 -5.97 20.87 11.82
CA HIS A 682 -4.58 20.91 12.29
C HIS A 682 -3.57 21.02 11.15
N HIS A 683 -2.40 21.52 11.50
CA HIS A 683 -1.22 21.64 10.65
C HIS A 683 -0.08 20.86 11.29
N VAL A 684 0.61 20.04 10.49
CA VAL A 684 1.80 19.30 10.94
C VAL A 684 2.93 19.58 9.96
N VAL A 685 4.10 19.96 10.49
CA VAL A 685 5.29 20.19 9.69
C VAL A 685 6.34 19.14 10.07
N ARG A 686 6.95 18.53 9.06
CA ARG A 686 8.08 17.60 9.20
C ARG A 686 9.26 18.17 8.45
N SER A 687 10.47 17.95 8.97
CA SER A 687 11.70 18.27 8.22
C SER A 687 12.65 17.10 8.27
N GLN A 688 13.47 16.98 7.24
CA GLN A 688 14.55 16.00 7.18
C GLN A 688 15.76 16.62 6.51
N LEU A 689 16.89 16.54 7.17
CA LEU A 689 18.19 16.93 6.62
C LEU A 689 18.93 15.63 6.28
N SER A 690 19.40 15.52 5.06
CA SER A 690 20.19 14.36 4.64
C SER A 690 21.48 14.79 3.97
N TRP A 691 22.48 13.93 4.09
CA TRP A 691 23.74 14.00 3.37
C TRP A 691 23.88 12.70 2.61
N GLU A 692 24.09 12.81 1.28
CA GLU A 692 24.19 11.66 0.37
C GLU A 692 25.53 11.75 -0.35
N HIS A 693 26.29 10.68 -0.37
CA HIS A 693 27.59 10.71 -1.01
C HIS A 693 27.89 9.40 -1.72
N GLN A 694 28.35 9.53 -2.95
CA GLN A 694 28.81 8.42 -3.78
C GLN A 694 30.34 8.51 -3.87
N TRP A 695 31.05 7.71 -3.02
CA TRP A 695 32.53 7.74 -3.02
C TRP A 695 33.12 7.22 -4.31
N ASN A 696 32.48 6.23 -4.91
CA ASN A 696 32.89 5.61 -6.14
C ASN A 696 31.69 4.85 -6.74
N PRO A 697 31.76 4.30 -7.93
CA PRO A 697 30.62 3.61 -8.51
C PRO A 697 30.05 2.44 -7.69
N THR A 698 30.82 1.92 -6.72
CA THR A 698 30.41 0.75 -5.94
C THR A 698 29.86 1.10 -4.57
N LEU A 699 30.16 2.28 -3.99
CA LEU A 699 29.80 2.59 -2.61
C LEU A 699 29.08 3.93 -2.48
N PHE A 700 27.85 3.88 -2.01
CA PHE A 700 26.99 5.02 -1.71
C PHE A 700 26.59 4.97 -0.24
N ALA A 701 26.51 6.13 0.41
CA ALA A 701 25.92 6.26 1.73
C ALA A 701 25.00 7.47 1.81
N ARG A 702 23.97 7.35 2.63
CA ARG A 702 23.07 8.43 3.02
C ARG A 702 22.96 8.45 4.54
N ILE A 703 23.17 9.61 5.15
CA ILE A 703 22.95 9.85 6.57
C ILE A 703 21.85 10.90 6.68
N TYR A 704 20.88 10.69 7.54
CA TYR A 704 19.78 11.63 7.67
C TYR A 704 19.36 11.82 9.12
N PHE A 705 18.80 12.99 9.38
CA PHE A 705 18.17 13.37 10.63
C PHE A 705 16.80 13.96 10.31
N ALA A 706 15.77 13.46 10.95
CA ALA A 706 14.39 13.89 10.72
C ALA A 706 13.73 14.34 12.03
N MET A 707 12.87 15.34 11.91
CA MET A 707 12.01 15.79 13.00
C MET A 707 10.56 15.82 12.52
N ASP A 708 9.71 15.11 13.23
CA ASP A 708 8.28 15.10 12.98
C ASP A 708 7.57 16.08 13.94
N ASN A 709 6.44 16.61 13.47
CA ASN A 709 5.58 17.52 14.23
C ASN A 709 6.37 18.73 14.78
N LEU A 710 7.14 19.40 13.91
CA LEU A 710 7.89 20.62 14.27
C LEU A 710 6.99 21.69 14.86
N THR A 711 5.75 21.79 14.40
CA THR A 711 4.72 22.71 14.91
C THR A 711 4.30 22.40 16.34
N ASN A 712 4.65 21.22 16.85
CA ASN A 712 4.23 20.71 18.16
C ASN A 712 2.72 20.73 18.32
N SER A 713 2.01 20.40 17.24
CA SER A 713 0.54 20.38 17.19
C SER A 713 -0.01 19.19 17.98
N SER A 714 -1.09 19.45 18.75
CA SER A 714 -1.84 18.40 19.39
C SER A 714 -2.95 17.94 18.44
N TYR A 715 -2.89 16.69 17.99
CA TYR A 715 -3.84 16.15 17.02
C TYR A 715 -3.93 14.64 17.17
N SER A 716 -4.83 14.01 16.41
CA SER A 716 -5.00 12.55 16.41
C SER A 716 -4.53 11.96 15.08
N LEU A 717 -3.84 10.81 15.15
CA LEU A 717 -3.44 10.03 13.97
C LEU A 717 -4.61 9.26 13.34
N GLY A 718 -5.70 9.11 14.08
CA GLY A 718 -6.92 8.47 13.61
C GLY A 718 -8.07 8.75 14.56
N TYR A 719 -9.27 8.41 14.13
CA TYR A 719 -10.48 8.67 14.92
C TYR A 719 -11.39 7.44 14.93
N ASP A 720 -11.99 7.16 16.08
CA ASP A 720 -13.03 6.13 16.21
C ASP A 720 -14.39 6.84 16.11
N THR A 721 -14.96 6.84 14.91
CA THR A 721 -16.22 7.54 14.63
C THR A 721 -17.41 6.84 15.32
N ASN A 722 -18.42 7.62 15.69
CA ASN A 722 -19.62 7.14 16.40
C ASN A 722 -19.29 6.38 17.69
N ALA A 723 -18.15 6.71 18.33
CA ALA A 723 -17.64 5.95 19.48
C ALA A 723 -18.44 6.23 20.76
N PHE A 724 -18.88 5.18 21.42
CA PHE A 724 -19.60 5.27 22.70
C PHE A 724 -18.74 5.98 23.76
N GLY A 725 -19.33 6.92 24.50
CA GLY A 725 -18.64 7.69 25.52
C GLY A 725 -17.67 8.75 24.98
N GLY A 726 -17.79 9.08 23.69
CA GLY A 726 -16.97 10.12 23.05
C GLY A 726 -15.50 9.77 22.92
N ARG A 727 -15.15 8.48 22.91
CA ARG A 727 -13.75 8.02 22.81
C ARG A 727 -13.26 8.05 21.37
N TYR A 728 -13.29 9.22 20.80
CA TYR A 728 -12.98 9.42 19.38
C TYR A 728 -11.49 9.47 19.05
N TYR A 729 -10.63 9.83 20.02
CA TYR A 729 -9.29 10.37 19.73
C TYR A 729 -8.19 9.33 19.91
N GLN A 730 -7.25 9.26 18.93
CA GLN A 730 -6.02 8.45 18.99
C GLN A 730 -4.82 9.42 18.93
N PRO A 731 -4.39 9.96 20.08
CA PRO A 731 -3.39 11.05 20.12
C PRO A 731 -2.09 10.74 19.38
N ALA A 732 -1.63 11.70 18.58
CA ALA A 732 -0.34 11.67 17.91
C ALA A 732 0.78 12.09 18.86
N ALA A 733 2.01 11.67 18.55
CA ALA A 733 3.19 12.12 19.28
C ALA A 733 3.41 13.63 19.06
N MET A 734 3.86 14.31 20.11
CA MET A 734 4.34 15.68 20.03
C MET A 734 5.66 15.71 19.25
N ARG A 735 6.32 16.86 19.16
CA ARG A 735 7.59 17.00 18.41
C ARG A 735 8.59 15.92 18.84
N HIS A 736 9.16 15.22 17.85
CA HIS A 736 10.12 14.14 18.11
C HIS A 736 11.02 13.95 16.90
N GLY A 737 12.16 13.26 17.11
CA GLY A 737 13.13 13.07 16.05
C GLY A 737 13.71 11.69 15.96
N TYR A 738 14.34 11.42 14.82
CA TYR A 738 15.06 10.17 14.57
C TYR A 738 16.20 10.43 13.59
N ALA A 739 17.15 9.50 13.56
CA ALA A 739 18.31 9.58 12.68
C ALA A 739 18.66 8.20 12.12
N GLY A 740 19.17 8.18 10.91
CA GLY A 740 19.51 6.91 10.28
C GLY A 740 20.64 6.99 9.29
N ILE A 741 21.12 5.82 8.90
CA ILE A 741 22.14 5.62 7.89
C ILE A 741 21.70 4.53 6.92
N GLN A 742 21.94 4.76 5.64
CA GLN A 742 21.72 3.81 4.55
C GLN A 742 23.02 3.64 3.79
N LEU A 743 23.41 2.40 3.52
CA LEU A 743 24.61 2.03 2.78
C LEU A 743 24.22 1.16 1.59
N ARG A 744 24.83 1.38 0.45
CA ARG A 744 24.67 0.55 -0.75
C ARG A 744 26.02 0.21 -1.32
N TRP A 745 26.31 -1.09 -1.43
CA TRP A 745 27.48 -1.62 -2.14
C TRP A 745 27.05 -2.35 -3.39
N SER A 746 27.60 -1.97 -4.52
CA SER A 746 27.36 -2.62 -5.82
C SER A 746 28.67 -3.24 -6.30
N LEU A 747 28.73 -4.56 -6.35
CA LEU A 747 29.90 -5.33 -6.74
C LEU A 747 29.63 -5.99 -8.09
N GLY A 748 30.42 -5.63 -9.09
CA GLY A 748 30.44 -6.35 -10.36
C GLY A 748 31.30 -7.60 -10.18
N VAL A 749 30.75 -8.77 -10.38
CA VAL A 749 31.53 -10.01 -10.43
C VAL A 749 32.01 -10.19 -11.87
N MET A 750 33.32 -10.04 -12.07
CA MET A 750 33.90 -10.39 -13.38
C MET A 750 33.69 -11.89 -13.60
N GLY A 751 32.98 -12.24 -14.66
CA GLY A 751 32.86 -13.63 -15.04
C GLY A 751 34.26 -14.21 -15.34
N PRO A 752 34.44 -15.52 -15.16
CA PRO A 752 35.70 -16.14 -15.61
C PRO A 752 35.89 -15.86 -17.09
N GLY A 753 37.05 -15.26 -17.43
CA GLY A 753 37.42 -14.88 -18.78
C GLY A 753 37.54 -16.08 -19.72
#